data_04605d739bfe8f0b3bff91e9870be659
#
_entry.id   04605d739bfe8f0b3bff91e9870be659
#
_cell.length_a   1.000
_cell.length_b   1.000
_cell.length_c   1.000
_cell.angle_alpha   90.00
_cell.angle_beta   90.00
_cell.angle_gamma   90.00
#
_symmetry.space_group_name_H-M   'P 1'
#
loop_
_entity.id
_entity.type
_entity.pdbx_description
1 polymer ?
#
loop_
_entity_poly.entity_id
_entity_poly.type
_entity_poly.pdbx_seq_one_letter_code
_entity_poly.pdbx_strand_id
1 'polypeptide(L)'
;MVGERWSVVGQLKAEPLRVNRRGGYPPPGLARRARGGTLTDVELIQRRSERVPLLVTTEQHLRERITARFGVQLAPLVTALLLGDRTGLAPELVDAFAASGALHLLAVSGLHVGFLAWLLASGLGLVGCSPVRRAGTATLVLLAYAALVGGRPSVVRAAVMTTALLWARAVERRVSVWQVWGLAAVAMLAWRPLDLFDLGFALSFGAVAGLLIWGTGAARALRSHRSSGPLAAVGRGVVASVVVTGAAGLGTLPVQSTAFGWLAPAGFLVNPVAVPLAAAGLPLAWLALLADAVGLGGVAGPLAATASIALGLLEAAVVGVASRFSVWVPGSMAWATTLLAGLIAAAVLLLRRCPLAGWSACVLVLALSLTGHRQVPSSWEVKWLDVGQGDAIVIHFPDGATWLVDAGPAYPHGDAGRSVVLPYLRTRGIDRLQWLISTHPDLDHVGGAASVVDGVRVERWGSAAAVGDNPAYIRLLAAVGSRPTTAAVQLRAPRRLQQGPVSVDVLHPEGDWVPGDPYGSATSANDASIVLLMSYGGCRVLLTGDIGERAEEALVTALGDWLKAELLHVGHHGSRHSTTKRWLDRVRPAAAVVSVGGLNRHGHPHIEVLERLEQVDANVYRTDRLGTVTARCISGEWRLESTTFYLH
;
A
#
# COMPACT_ATOMS: atom_id res chain seq x y z
N MET A 1 26.21 -0.57 -6.87
CA MET A 1 26.97 -1.82 -7.16
C MET A 1 26.29 -2.54 -8.34
N VAL A 2 26.21 -1.85 -9.47
CA VAL A 2 25.60 -2.38 -10.69
C VAL A 2 26.74 -2.92 -11.56
N GLY A 3 26.62 -4.17 -12.03
CA GLY A 3 27.63 -4.84 -12.85
C GLY A 3 28.58 -5.78 -12.13
N GLU A 4 28.31 -6.08 -10.86
CA GLU A 4 29.08 -7.08 -10.12
C GLU A 4 28.22 -8.32 -9.90
N ARG A 5 28.75 -9.48 -10.25
CA ARG A 5 28.20 -10.77 -9.83
C ARG A 5 28.92 -11.25 -8.58
N TRP A 6 28.11 -11.65 -7.62
CA TRP A 6 28.57 -12.18 -6.35
C TRP A 6 28.20 -13.66 -6.29
N SER A 7 29.18 -14.51 -6.11
CA SER A 7 28.94 -15.92 -5.78
C SER A 7 28.82 -16.03 -4.28
N VAL A 8 27.66 -16.42 -3.81
CA VAL A 8 27.32 -16.53 -2.39
C VAL A 8 26.80 -17.92 -2.08
N VAL A 9 27.10 -18.43 -0.90
CA VAL A 9 26.47 -19.61 -0.34
C VAL A 9 25.65 -19.17 0.86
N GLY A 10 24.43 -19.66 0.96
CA GLY A 10 23.53 -19.37 2.06
C GLY A 10 22.34 -20.32 2.04
N GLN A 11 21.57 -20.34 3.09
CA GLN A 11 20.34 -21.12 3.17
C GLN A 11 19.20 -20.41 2.46
N LEU A 12 18.53 -21.10 1.52
CA LEU A 12 17.34 -20.59 0.87
C LEU A 12 16.12 -20.83 1.76
N LYS A 13 15.58 -19.76 2.34
CA LYS A 13 14.29 -19.81 3.05
C LYS A 13 13.16 -19.36 2.11
N ALA A 14 12.17 -20.24 1.89
CA ALA A 14 10.94 -19.85 1.21
C ALA A 14 10.18 -18.82 2.06
N GLU A 15 9.86 -17.67 1.47
CA GLU A 15 9.01 -16.68 2.12
C GLU A 15 7.55 -17.13 2.03
N PRO A 16 6.82 -17.32 3.14
CA PRO A 16 5.39 -17.52 3.09
C PRO A 16 4.69 -16.27 2.54
N LEU A 17 3.69 -16.48 1.67
CA LEU A 17 2.85 -15.39 1.16
C LEU A 17 2.12 -14.74 2.33
N ARG A 18 2.46 -13.49 2.66
CA ARG A 18 1.80 -12.71 3.71
C ARG A 18 0.52 -12.09 3.14
N VAL A 19 -0.62 -12.52 3.64
CA VAL A 19 -1.92 -11.98 3.28
C VAL A 19 -2.60 -11.44 4.53
N ASN A 20 -2.63 -10.11 4.67
CA ASN A 20 -3.52 -9.45 5.62
C ASN A 20 -4.93 -9.42 5.01
N ARG A 21 -5.79 -10.37 5.37
CA ARG A 21 -7.20 -10.34 4.92
C ARG A 21 -7.89 -9.07 5.41
N ARG A 22 -8.47 -8.33 4.45
CA ARG A 22 -9.14 -7.04 4.55
C ARG A 22 -8.22 -5.81 4.73
N GLY A 23 -6.94 -5.92 4.46
CA GLY A 23 -6.04 -4.77 4.48
C GLY A 23 -5.10 -4.68 3.29
N GLY A 24 -5.19 -5.57 2.35
CA GLY A 24 -4.38 -5.49 1.14
C GLY A 24 -3.72 -6.79 0.75
N TYR A 25 -3.69 -7.02 -0.53
CA TYR A 25 -2.78 -7.96 -1.16
C TYR A 25 -1.34 -7.53 -0.86
N PRO A 26 -0.41 -8.48 -0.75
CA PRO A 26 1.00 -8.14 -0.65
C PRO A 26 1.37 -7.23 -1.83
N PRO A 27 2.28 -6.25 -1.63
CA PRO A 27 2.75 -5.41 -2.72
C PRO A 27 3.14 -6.25 -3.94
N PRO A 28 2.92 -5.78 -5.16
CA PRO A 28 3.17 -6.55 -6.40
C PRO A 28 4.57 -7.18 -6.51
N GLY A 29 5.54 -6.67 -5.75
CA GLY A 29 6.89 -7.25 -5.61
C GLY A 29 6.94 -8.55 -4.81
N LEU A 30 5.99 -8.82 -3.90
CA LEU A 30 6.02 -10.04 -3.07
C LEU A 30 5.57 -11.28 -3.82
N ALA A 31 4.62 -11.19 -4.74
CA ALA A 31 4.26 -12.31 -5.61
C ALA A 31 5.43 -12.75 -6.52
N ARG A 32 6.34 -11.83 -6.88
CA ARG A 32 7.61 -12.17 -7.55
C ARG A 32 8.65 -12.75 -6.59
N ARG A 33 8.67 -12.32 -5.32
CA ARG A 33 9.60 -12.84 -4.29
C ARG A 33 9.21 -14.24 -3.82
N ALA A 34 7.95 -14.59 -3.82
CA ALA A 34 7.48 -15.95 -3.50
C ALA A 34 8.07 -17.05 -4.40
N ARG A 35 8.68 -16.68 -5.53
CA ARG A 35 9.38 -17.60 -6.43
C ARG A 35 10.86 -17.78 -6.11
N GLY A 36 11.48 -16.95 -5.28
CA GLY A 36 12.92 -16.89 -5.10
C GLY A 36 13.42 -17.32 -3.72
N GLY A 37 12.61 -17.26 -2.69
CA GLY A 37 13.11 -17.40 -1.32
C GLY A 37 14.20 -16.35 -1.00
N THR A 38 14.55 -16.22 0.25
CA THR A 38 15.64 -15.34 0.68
C THR A 38 16.83 -16.17 1.12
N LEU A 39 18.02 -15.82 0.63
CA LEU A 39 19.26 -16.40 1.12
C LEU A 39 19.55 -15.84 2.52
N THR A 40 19.60 -16.71 3.52
CA THR A 40 20.06 -16.39 4.87
C THR A 40 21.47 -16.97 5.08
N ASP A 41 22.21 -16.42 6.04
CA ASP A 41 23.58 -16.84 6.36
C ASP A 41 24.50 -16.80 5.14
N VAL A 42 24.48 -15.65 4.47
CA VAL A 42 25.16 -15.48 3.20
C VAL A 42 26.65 -15.27 3.41
N GLU A 43 27.46 -16.18 2.92
CA GLU A 43 28.92 -16.05 2.87
C GLU A 43 29.37 -15.65 1.46
N LEU A 44 30.19 -14.61 1.37
CA LEU A 44 30.74 -14.15 0.12
C LEU A 44 31.92 -15.06 -0.31
N ILE A 45 31.70 -15.87 -1.34
CA ILE A 45 32.77 -16.75 -1.87
C ILE A 45 33.59 -16.04 -2.91
N GLN A 46 32.97 -15.30 -3.81
CA GLN A 46 33.70 -14.67 -4.93
C GLN A 46 32.98 -13.41 -5.42
N ARG A 47 33.76 -12.36 -5.66
CA ARG A 47 33.32 -11.14 -6.34
C ARG A 47 33.85 -11.16 -7.77
N ARG A 48 32.97 -11.16 -8.74
CA ARG A 48 33.33 -11.15 -10.16
C ARG A 48 32.76 -9.89 -10.82
N SER A 49 33.59 -9.06 -11.39
CA SER A 49 33.14 -7.94 -12.22
C SER A 49 32.73 -8.47 -13.59
N GLU A 50 31.48 -8.29 -13.97
CA GLU A 50 30.99 -8.63 -15.29
C GLU A 50 30.49 -7.38 -16.02
N ARG A 51 30.37 -7.47 -17.35
CA ARG A 51 29.80 -6.39 -18.16
C ARG A 51 28.36 -6.14 -17.72
N VAL A 52 28.05 -4.89 -17.38
CA VAL A 52 26.68 -4.46 -17.02
C VAL A 52 25.77 -4.77 -18.21
N PRO A 53 24.61 -5.43 -17.99
CA PRO A 53 23.65 -5.66 -19.07
C PRO A 53 23.26 -4.36 -19.78
N LEU A 54 23.19 -4.37 -21.10
CA LEU A 54 22.88 -3.19 -21.93
C LEU A 54 21.61 -2.45 -21.46
N LEU A 55 20.57 -3.18 -21.03
CA LEU A 55 19.35 -2.58 -20.52
C LEU A 55 19.56 -1.75 -19.25
N VAL A 56 20.45 -2.19 -18.36
CA VAL A 56 20.74 -1.48 -17.10
C VAL A 56 21.53 -0.22 -17.38
N THR A 57 22.52 -0.28 -18.28
CA THR A 57 23.26 0.92 -18.70
C THR A 57 22.37 1.92 -19.40
N THR A 58 21.47 1.46 -20.29
CA THR A 58 20.52 2.32 -20.98
C THR A 58 19.57 3.02 -20.00
N GLU A 59 19.04 2.29 -19.01
CA GLU A 59 18.18 2.86 -17.97
C GLU A 59 18.93 3.92 -17.14
N GLN A 60 20.17 3.65 -16.74
CA GLN A 60 21.00 4.61 -15.99
C GLN A 60 21.25 5.89 -16.79
N HIS A 61 21.69 5.78 -18.04
CA HIS A 61 21.90 6.95 -18.91
C HIS A 61 20.61 7.75 -19.11
N LEU A 62 19.45 7.07 -19.21
CA LEU A 62 18.19 7.77 -19.35
C LEU A 62 17.82 8.53 -18.07
N ARG A 63 18.08 7.97 -16.88
CA ARG A 63 17.90 8.66 -15.59
C ARG A 63 18.81 9.88 -15.45
N GLU A 64 20.07 9.76 -15.84
CA GLU A 64 21.02 10.87 -15.82
C GLU A 64 20.54 12.01 -16.73
N ARG A 65 20.10 11.68 -17.95
CA ARG A 65 19.52 12.68 -18.88
C ARG A 65 18.23 13.31 -18.35
N ILE A 66 17.34 12.52 -17.74
CA ILE A 66 16.13 13.05 -17.08
C ILE A 66 16.52 14.04 -15.99
N THR A 67 17.48 13.68 -15.13
CA THR A 67 17.92 14.57 -14.05
C THR A 67 18.57 15.84 -14.57
N ALA A 68 19.40 15.74 -15.61
CA ALA A 68 20.05 16.89 -16.23
C ALA A 68 19.07 17.86 -16.91
N ARG A 69 17.97 17.34 -17.49
CA ARG A 69 17.00 18.16 -18.25
C ARG A 69 15.85 18.69 -17.43
N PHE A 70 15.38 17.93 -16.42
CA PHE A 70 14.19 18.28 -15.62
C PHE A 70 14.53 18.77 -14.20
N GLY A 71 15.82 18.74 -13.82
CA GLY A 71 16.28 19.16 -12.49
C GLY A 71 15.90 18.16 -11.39
N VAL A 72 16.55 18.30 -10.23
CA VAL A 72 16.45 17.35 -9.11
C VAL A 72 15.02 17.25 -8.55
N GLN A 73 14.25 18.33 -8.60
CA GLN A 73 12.89 18.38 -8.03
C GLN A 73 11.87 17.59 -8.88
N LEU A 74 11.90 17.77 -10.22
CA LEU A 74 10.91 17.17 -11.11
C LEU A 74 11.36 15.83 -11.69
N ALA A 75 12.67 15.54 -11.72
CA ALA A 75 13.21 14.31 -12.26
C ALA A 75 12.62 13.04 -11.65
N PRO A 76 12.35 12.93 -10.32
CA PRO A 76 11.69 11.76 -9.74
C PRO A 76 10.30 11.51 -10.32
N LEU A 77 9.49 12.57 -10.51
CA LEU A 77 8.16 12.46 -11.10
C LEU A 77 8.25 12.04 -12.57
N VAL A 78 9.14 12.65 -13.34
CA VAL A 78 9.37 12.30 -14.75
C VAL A 78 9.83 10.84 -14.88
N THR A 79 10.74 10.40 -14.02
CA THR A 79 11.23 9.00 -13.98
C THR A 79 10.11 8.02 -13.65
N ALA A 80 9.28 8.35 -12.65
CA ALA A 80 8.13 7.53 -12.30
C ALA A 80 7.13 7.42 -13.46
N LEU A 81 6.86 8.52 -14.14
CA LEU A 81 5.94 8.57 -15.26
C LEU A 81 6.49 7.86 -16.51
N LEU A 82 7.76 8.07 -16.88
CA LEU A 82 8.35 7.49 -18.10
C LEU A 82 8.83 6.05 -17.93
N LEU A 83 9.47 5.74 -16.80
CA LEU A 83 10.08 4.43 -16.52
C LEU A 83 9.28 3.60 -15.51
N GLY A 84 8.31 4.22 -14.85
CA GLY A 84 7.49 3.59 -13.81
C GLY A 84 8.24 3.34 -12.50
N ASP A 85 9.44 3.88 -12.33
CA ASP A 85 10.17 3.76 -11.09
C ASP A 85 9.78 4.89 -10.12
N ARG A 86 9.25 4.48 -8.97
CA ARG A 86 8.74 5.38 -7.92
C ARG A 86 9.71 5.54 -6.75
N THR A 87 10.89 4.91 -6.81
CA THR A 87 11.82 4.87 -5.67
C THR A 87 12.36 6.24 -5.27
N GLY A 88 12.40 7.19 -6.21
CA GLY A 88 12.83 8.57 -5.96
C GLY A 88 11.71 9.55 -5.61
N LEU A 89 10.43 9.13 -5.64
CA LEU A 89 9.31 10.00 -5.28
C LEU A 89 9.19 10.14 -3.77
N ALA A 90 8.91 11.36 -3.32
CA ALA A 90 8.52 11.59 -1.94
C ALA A 90 7.25 10.77 -1.61
N PRO A 91 7.23 10.05 -0.48
CA PRO A 91 6.07 9.25 -0.08
C PRO A 91 4.77 10.05 -0.04
N GLU A 92 4.83 11.31 0.38
CA GLU A 92 3.70 12.25 0.46
C GLU A 92 3.09 12.51 -0.92
N LEU A 93 3.93 12.57 -1.97
CA LEU A 93 3.46 12.75 -3.34
C LEU A 93 2.77 11.49 -3.86
N VAL A 94 3.30 10.29 -3.55
CA VAL A 94 2.65 9.02 -3.90
C VAL A 94 1.27 8.91 -3.22
N ASP A 95 1.17 9.31 -1.95
CA ASP A 95 -0.10 9.35 -1.22
C ASP A 95 -1.08 10.37 -1.82
N ALA A 96 -0.59 11.54 -2.24
CA ALA A 96 -1.43 12.52 -2.93
C ALA A 96 -2.01 11.96 -4.24
N PHE A 97 -1.19 11.24 -5.03
CA PHE A 97 -1.67 10.54 -6.23
C PHE A 97 -2.69 9.44 -5.90
N ALA A 98 -2.51 8.74 -4.78
CA ALA A 98 -3.47 7.72 -4.32
C ALA A 98 -4.78 8.38 -3.86
N ALA A 99 -4.72 9.36 -2.97
CA ALA A 99 -5.88 10.06 -2.40
C ALA A 99 -6.70 10.81 -3.44
N SER A 100 -6.03 11.42 -4.44
CA SER A 100 -6.70 12.07 -5.56
C SER A 100 -7.30 11.11 -6.59
N GLY A 101 -7.02 9.78 -6.52
CA GLY A 101 -7.44 8.79 -7.52
C GLY A 101 -6.62 8.80 -8.81
N ALA A 102 -5.48 9.52 -8.83
CA ALA A 102 -4.58 9.63 -9.98
C ALA A 102 -3.41 8.62 -9.95
N LEU A 103 -3.37 7.70 -8.99
CA LEU A 103 -2.27 6.72 -8.82
C LEU A 103 -1.97 5.91 -10.09
N HIS A 104 -2.98 5.70 -10.93
CA HIS A 104 -2.86 5.01 -12.21
C HIS A 104 -1.94 5.75 -13.21
N LEU A 105 -1.75 7.06 -13.07
CA LEU A 105 -0.83 7.84 -13.92
C LEU A 105 0.63 7.53 -13.58
N LEU A 106 0.97 7.25 -12.31
CA LEU A 106 2.31 6.81 -11.90
C LEU A 106 2.64 5.37 -12.34
N ALA A 107 1.66 4.62 -12.82
CA ALA A 107 1.89 3.35 -13.48
C ALA A 107 2.06 3.62 -14.97
N VAL A 108 3.16 3.12 -15.56
CA VAL A 108 3.31 3.19 -17.02
C VAL A 108 2.10 2.51 -17.67
N SER A 109 1.32 3.30 -18.40
CA SER A 109 -0.01 2.92 -18.87
C SER A 109 -0.05 2.72 -20.39
N GLY A 110 -1.19 2.26 -20.89
CA GLY A 110 -1.45 2.16 -22.31
C GLY A 110 -1.31 3.49 -23.07
N LEU A 111 -1.47 4.64 -22.39
CA LEU A 111 -1.28 5.96 -22.98
C LEU A 111 0.18 6.17 -23.41
N HIS A 112 1.16 5.78 -22.59
CA HIS A 112 2.59 5.88 -22.90
C HIS A 112 2.96 5.02 -24.12
N VAL A 113 2.51 3.77 -24.13
CA VAL A 113 2.73 2.82 -25.22
C VAL A 113 2.06 3.28 -26.51
N GLY A 114 0.80 3.73 -26.38
CA GLY A 114 0.02 4.23 -27.51
C GLY A 114 0.63 5.48 -28.14
N PHE A 115 1.13 6.41 -27.30
CA PHE A 115 1.81 7.60 -27.79
C PHE A 115 3.13 7.26 -28.49
N LEU A 116 3.97 6.41 -27.88
CA LEU A 116 5.23 5.99 -28.51
C LEU A 116 4.99 5.32 -29.85
N ALA A 117 3.98 4.45 -29.93
CA ALA A 117 3.56 3.82 -31.19
C ALA A 117 3.07 4.83 -32.23
N TRP A 118 2.26 5.82 -31.79
CA TRP A 118 1.77 6.88 -32.68
C TRP A 118 2.91 7.75 -33.20
N LEU A 119 3.85 8.15 -32.33
CA LEU A 119 5.02 8.94 -32.71
C LEU A 119 5.87 8.22 -33.75
N LEU A 120 6.15 6.94 -33.51
CA LEU A 120 6.93 6.11 -34.45
C LEU A 120 6.19 5.91 -35.78
N ALA A 121 4.91 5.54 -35.73
CA ALA A 121 4.12 5.29 -36.93
C ALA A 121 3.96 6.57 -37.77
N SER A 122 3.78 7.73 -37.12
CA SER A 122 3.64 9.03 -37.79
C SER A 122 5.00 9.49 -38.34
N GLY A 123 6.08 9.45 -37.57
CA GLY A 123 7.42 9.83 -38.03
C GLY A 123 7.90 8.98 -39.21
N LEU A 124 7.78 7.66 -39.12
CA LEU A 124 8.08 6.76 -40.24
C LEU A 124 7.15 6.98 -41.44
N GLY A 125 5.94 7.46 -41.18
CA GLY A 125 5.00 7.86 -42.21
C GLY A 125 5.45 9.06 -43.01
N LEU A 126 5.99 10.08 -42.36
CA LEU A 126 6.53 11.27 -42.99
C LEU A 126 7.72 10.98 -43.92
N VAL A 127 8.52 9.97 -43.59
CA VAL A 127 9.64 9.52 -44.45
C VAL A 127 9.23 8.43 -45.47
N GLY A 128 7.92 8.21 -45.69
CA GLY A 128 7.43 7.32 -46.75
C GLY A 128 7.55 5.81 -46.45
N CYS A 129 7.78 5.40 -45.23
CA CYS A 129 7.85 3.97 -44.90
C CYS A 129 6.52 3.26 -45.14
N SER A 130 6.55 2.03 -45.66
CA SER A 130 5.36 1.21 -45.84
C SER A 130 4.66 0.85 -44.53
N PRO A 131 3.34 0.61 -44.53
CA PRO A 131 2.60 0.24 -43.30
C PRO A 131 3.22 -0.97 -42.56
N VAL A 132 3.71 -1.96 -43.29
CA VAL A 132 4.36 -3.16 -42.73
C VAL A 132 5.68 -2.79 -42.00
N ARG A 133 6.51 -1.94 -42.59
CA ARG A 133 7.76 -1.47 -41.97
C ARG A 133 7.45 -0.66 -40.70
N ARG A 134 6.43 0.22 -40.74
CA ARG A 134 5.98 0.98 -39.56
C ARG A 134 5.54 0.04 -38.42
N ALA A 135 4.72 -0.98 -38.73
CA ALA A 135 4.24 -1.96 -37.78
C ALA A 135 5.43 -2.77 -37.17
N GLY A 136 6.36 -3.22 -38.02
CA GLY A 136 7.55 -3.97 -37.60
C GLY A 136 8.45 -3.16 -36.68
N THR A 137 8.82 -1.94 -37.08
CA THR A 137 9.65 -1.04 -36.26
C THR A 137 8.99 -0.69 -34.94
N ALA A 138 7.69 -0.34 -34.96
CA ALA A 138 6.94 -0.06 -33.75
C ALA A 138 6.91 -1.27 -32.80
N THR A 139 6.73 -2.49 -33.34
CA THR A 139 6.78 -3.73 -32.55
C THR A 139 8.10 -3.87 -31.81
N LEU A 140 9.22 -3.73 -32.50
CA LEU A 140 10.57 -3.86 -31.91
C LEU A 140 10.80 -2.81 -30.80
N VAL A 141 10.45 -1.54 -31.07
CA VAL A 141 10.63 -0.46 -30.08
C VAL A 141 9.72 -0.65 -28.87
N LEU A 142 8.47 -1.07 -29.05
CA LEU A 142 7.56 -1.32 -27.95
C LEU A 142 7.96 -2.51 -27.10
N LEU A 143 8.53 -3.56 -27.69
CA LEU A 143 9.09 -4.70 -26.95
C LEU A 143 10.35 -4.28 -26.18
N ALA A 144 11.23 -3.50 -26.81
CA ALA A 144 12.42 -2.95 -26.13
C ALA A 144 12.02 -2.04 -24.95
N TYR A 145 11.02 -1.19 -25.15
CA TYR A 145 10.48 -0.35 -24.06
C TYR A 145 9.84 -1.18 -22.95
N ALA A 146 9.06 -2.21 -23.28
CA ALA A 146 8.50 -3.11 -22.28
C ALA A 146 9.59 -3.83 -21.47
N ALA A 147 10.69 -4.23 -22.12
CA ALA A 147 11.85 -4.81 -21.44
C ALA A 147 12.55 -3.78 -20.54
N LEU A 148 12.76 -2.55 -21.01
CA LEU A 148 13.40 -1.45 -20.28
C LEU A 148 12.64 -1.13 -18.98
N VAL A 149 11.30 -1.09 -19.01
CA VAL A 149 10.47 -0.82 -17.81
C VAL A 149 10.18 -2.06 -16.96
N GLY A 150 10.92 -3.15 -17.16
CA GLY A 150 10.86 -4.37 -16.35
C GLY A 150 9.67 -5.29 -16.64
N GLY A 151 9.08 -5.25 -17.84
CA GLY A 151 8.03 -6.18 -18.28
C GLY A 151 6.74 -6.10 -17.46
N ARG A 152 6.34 -4.91 -17.03
CA ARG A 152 5.12 -4.70 -16.22
C ARG A 152 3.88 -5.12 -17.01
N PRO A 153 2.90 -5.83 -16.38
CA PRO A 153 1.72 -6.35 -17.07
C PRO A 153 0.95 -5.30 -17.88
N SER A 154 0.82 -4.08 -17.35
CA SER A 154 0.14 -2.98 -18.04
C SER A 154 0.82 -2.55 -19.33
N VAL A 155 2.17 -2.54 -19.35
CA VAL A 155 2.97 -2.15 -20.53
C VAL A 155 2.96 -3.27 -21.55
N VAL A 156 3.18 -4.51 -21.12
CA VAL A 156 3.18 -5.70 -21.99
C VAL A 156 1.83 -5.83 -22.68
N ARG A 157 0.72 -5.74 -21.95
CA ARG A 157 -0.63 -5.74 -22.55
C ARG A 157 -0.80 -4.63 -23.59
N ALA A 158 -0.41 -3.40 -23.23
CA ALA A 158 -0.55 -2.26 -24.15
C ALA A 158 0.31 -2.45 -25.40
N ALA A 159 1.53 -2.96 -25.26
CA ALA A 159 2.41 -3.29 -26.38
C ALA A 159 1.78 -4.36 -27.29
N VAL A 160 1.29 -5.47 -26.72
CA VAL A 160 0.64 -6.55 -27.49
C VAL A 160 -0.60 -6.03 -28.24
N MET A 161 -1.48 -5.29 -27.54
CA MET A 161 -2.70 -4.75 -28.16
C MET A 161 -2.38 -3.73 -29.27
N THR A 162 -1.46 -2.81 -29.01
CA THR A 162 -1.08 -1.77 -29.98
C THR A 162 -0.40 -2.39 -31.20
N THR A 163 0.49 -3.35 -30.99
CA THR A 163 1.16 -4.10 -32.06
C THR A 163 0.15 -4.84 -32.91
N ALA A 164 -0.79 -5.58 -32.29
CA ALA A 164 -1.83 -6.30 -33.03
C ALA A 164 -2.69 -5.36 -33.90
N LEU A 165 -3.05 -4.17 -33.38
CA LEU A 165 -3.78 -3.16 -34.15
C LEU A 165 -2.96 -2.57 -35.31
N LEU A 166 -1.66 -2.32 -35.11
CA LEU A 166 -0.78 -1.82 -36.16
C LEU A 166 -0.62 -2.85 -37.28
N TRP A 167 -0.41 -4.11 -36.94
CA TRP A 167 -0.32 -5.19 -37.90
C TRP A 167 -1.64 -5.44 -38.64
N ALA A 168 -2.78 -5.43 -37.91
CA ALA A 168 -4.08 -5.55 -38.57
C ALA A 168 -4.32 -4.46 -39.64
N ARG A 169 -3.92 -3.21 -39.30
CA ARG A 169 -3.96 -2.09 -40.26
C ARG A 169 -2.99 -2.27 -41.43
N ALA A 170 -1.78 -2.77 -41.16
CA ALA A 170 -0.75 -2.98 -42.15
C ALA A 170 -1.13 -4.05 -43.21
N VAL A 171 -1.93 -5.04 -42.79
CA VAL A 171 -2.46 -6.11 -43.65
C VAL A 171 -3.93 -5.91 -44.01
N GLU A 172 -4.46 -4.68 -43.81
CA GLU A 172 -5.84 -4.25 -44.17
C GLU A 172 -6.95 -5.14 -43.57
N ARG A 173 -6.69 -5.80 -42.43
CA ARG A 173 -7.68 -6.61 -41.74
C ARG A 173 -8.47 -5.79 -40.73
N ARG A 174 -9.79 -5.96 -40.74
CA ARG A 174 -10.67 -5.40 -39.71
C ARG A 174 -10.68 -6.34 -38.52
N VAL A 175 -10.22 -5.86 -37.35
CA VAL A 175 -10.27 -6.58 -36.08
C VAL A 175 -11.07 -5.78 -35.06
N SER A 176 -11.85 -6.47 -34.23
CA SER A 176 -12.55 -5.79 -33.13
C SER A 176 -11.59 -5.59 -31.95
N VAL A 177 -11.79 -4.51 -31.20
CA VAL A 177 -10.98 -4.25 -29.99
C VAL A 177 -11.16 -5.36 -28.95
N TRP A 178 -12.32 -6.00 -28.90
CA TRP A 178 -12.59 -7.17 -28.05
C TRP A 178 -11.71 -8.37 -28.41
N GLN A 179 -11.54 -8.64 -29.71
CA GLN A 179 -10.65 -9.72 -30.17
C GLN A 179 -9.21 -9.45 -29.79
N VAL A 180 -8.75 -8.21 -29.95
CA VAL A 180 -7.38 -7.79 -29.58
C VAL A 180 -7.18 -7.85 -28.07
N TRP A 181 -8.19 -7.44 -27.29
CA TRP A 181 -8.17 -7.53 -25.82
C TRP A 181 -8.10 -8.99 -25.35
N GLY A 182 -8.93 -9.86 -25.91
CA GLY A 182 -8.93 -11.29 -25.57
C GLY A 182 -7.64 -12.00 -25.99
N LEU A 183 -7.13 -11.69 -27.20
CA LEU A 183 -5.85 -12.22 -27.68
C LEU A 183 -4.68 -11.81 -26.75
N ALA A 184 -4.66 -10.56 -26.30
CA ALA A 184 -3.64 -10.09 -25.37
C ALA A 184 -3.72 -10.84 -24.03
N ALA A 185 -4.94 -11.10 -23.52
CA ALA A 185 -5.12 -11.88 -22.30
C ALA A 185 -4.58 -13.31 -22.46
N VAL A 186 -4.97 -13.99 -23.54
CA VAL A 186 -4.51 -15.37 -23.81
C VAL A 186 -2.99 -15.42 -23.99
N ALA A 187 -2.41 -14.51 -24.76
CA ALA A 187 -0.96 -14.48 -25.00
C ALA A 187 -0.16 -14.24 -23.71
N MET A 188 -0.61 -13.33 -22.86
CA MET A 188 0.05 -13.05 -21.58
C MET A 188 -0.07 -14.22 -20.62
N LEU A 189 -1.26 -14.81 -20.48
CA LEU A 189 -1.48 -15.95 -19.58
C LEU A 189 -0.81 -17.24 -20.07
N ALA A 190 -0.72 -17.43 -21.40
CA ALA A 190 0.05 -18.54 -21.97
C ALA A 190 1.56 -18.43 -21.65
N TRP A 191 2.07 -17.19 -21.63
CA TRP A 191 3.48 -16.96 -21.26
C TRP A 191 3.69 -17.00 -19.74
N ARG A 192 2.78 -16.42 -18.97
CA ARG A 192 2.87 -16.28 -17.51
C ARG A 192 1.51 -16.54 -16.85
N PRO A 193 1.15 -17.81 -16.62
CA PRO A 193 -0.18 -18.18 -16.09
C PRO A 193 -0.51 -17.53 -14.75
N LEU A 194 0.51 -17.35 -13.89
CA LEU A 194 0.35 -16.74 -12.57
C LEU A 194 0.03 -15.25 -12.60
N ASP A 195 0.17 -14.58 -13.74
CA ASP A 195 -0.24 -13.19 -13.89
C ASP A 195 -1.78 -13.01 -13.75
N LEU A 196 -2.56 -14.10 -13.84
CA LEU A 196 -3.99 -14.10 -13.51
C LEU A 196 -4.27 -13.58 -12.09
N PHE A 197 -3.35 -13.84 -11.15
CA PHE A 197 -3.42 -13.41 -9.76
C PHE A 197 -2.66 -12.10 -9.49
N ASP A 198 -2.08 -11.49 -10.53
CA ASP A 198 -1.39 -10.19 -10.42
C ASP A 198 -2.42 -9.05 -10.47
N LEU A 199 -2.35 -8.16 -9.46
CA LEU A 199 -3.26 -7.00 -9.37
C LEU A 199 -3.13 -6.05 -10.57
N GLY A 200 -1.91 -5.88 -11.09
CA GLY A 200 -1.67 -5.04 -12.26
C GLY A 200 -2.34 -5.63 -13.50
N PHE A 201 -2.35 -6.96 -13.65
CA PHE A 201 -3.11 -7.65 -14.70
C PHE A 201 -4.61 -7.41 -14.53
N ALA A 202 -5.15 -7.73 -13.35
CA ALA A 202 -6.59 -7.62 -13.08
C ALA A 202 -7.12 -6.18 -13.25
N LEU A 203 -6.43 -5.18 -12.70
CA LEU A 203 -6.80 -3.78 -12.84
C LEU A 203 -6.70 -3.30 -14.30
N SER A 204 -5.64 -3.70 -14.99
CA SER A 204 -5.38 -3.27 -16.35
C SER A 204 -6.41 -3.82 -17.35
N PHE A 205 -6.72 -5.12 -17.26
CA PHE A 205 -7.74 -5.76 -18.10
C PHE A 205 -9.15 -5.33 -17.71
N GLY A 206 -9.42 -5.18 -16.41
CA GLY A 206 -10.69 -4.67 -15.89
C GLY A 206 -10.99 -3.25 -16.38
N ALA A 207 -10.02 -2.34 -16.33
CA ALA A 207 -10.18 -0.97 -16.82
C ALA A 207 -10.56 -0.93 -18.31
N VAL A 208 -9.86 -1.71 -19.15
CA VAL A 208 -10.17 -1.76 -20.59
C VAL A 208 -11.53 -2.42 -20.85
N ALA A 209 -11.89 -3.49 -20.15
CA ALA A 209 -13.21 -4.08 -20.23
C ALA A 209 -14.31 -3.06 -19.88
N GLY A 210 -14.12 -2.30 -18.79
CA GLY A 210 -15.02 -1.21 -18.42
C GLY A 210 -15.18 -0.16 -19.52
N LEU A 211 -14.08 0.28 -20.13
CA LEU A 211 -14.11 1.22 -21.24
C LEU A 211 -14.83 0.66 -22.48
N LEU A 212 -14.65 -0.62 -22.78
CA LEU A 212 -15.31 -1.27 -23.93
C LEU A 212 -16.81 -1.46 -23.69
N ILE A 213 -17.21 -1.78 -22.46
CA ILE A 213 -18.62 -2.02 -22.10
C ILE A 213 -19.39 -0.68 -22.02
N TRP A 214 -18.89 0.27 -21.25
CA TRP A 214 -19.61 1.50 -20.88
C TRP A 214 -19.12 2.75 -21.62
N GLY A 215 -17.82 2.85 -21.95
CA GLY A 215 -17.24 4.05 -22.56
C GLY A 215 -17.67 4.27 -24.02
N THR A 216 -17.86 3.20 -24.79
CA THR A 216 -18.18 3.32 -26.24
C THR A 216 -19.56 3.94 -26.52
N GLY A 217 -20.55 3.67 -25.66
CA GLY A 217 -21.90 4.25 -25.77
C GLY A 217 -21.91 5.75 -25.48
N ALA A 218 -21.26 6.15 -24.40
CA ALA A 218 -21.15 7.54 -23.98
C ALA A 218 -20.33 8.38 -24.97
N ALA A 219 -19.25 7.84 -25.53
CA ALA A 219 -18.47 8.53 -26.56
C ALA A 219 -19.26 8.78 -27.85
N ARG A 220 -20.21 7.90 -28.20
CA ARG A 220 -21.14 8.11 -29.34
C ARG A 220 -22.13 9.23 -29.01
N ALA A 221 -22.74 9.23 -27.84
CA ALA A 221 -23.67 10.25 -27.38
C ALA A 221 -23.04 11.66 -27.37
N LEU A 222 -21.79 11.77 -26.90
CA LEU A 222 -21.04 13.03 -26.89
C LEU A 222 -20.72 13.57 -28.27
N ARG A 223 -20.49 12.71 -29.28
CA ARG A 223 -20.24 13.10 -30.66
C ARG A 223 -21.49 13.57 -31.39
N SER A 224 -22.68 13.12 -30.99
CA SER A 224 -23.94 13.52 -31.61
C SER A 224 -24.39 14.95 -31.23
N HIS A 225 -23.86 15.49 -30.11
CA HIS A 225 -24.16 16.86 -29.69
C HIS A 225 -23.28 17.88 -30.45
N ARG A 226 -23.84 18.50 -31.45
CA ARG A 226 -23.18 19.52 -32.32
C ARG A 226 -23.22 20.92 -31.69
N SER A 227 -22.70 21.13 -30.50
CA SER A 227 -22.46 22.49 -30.01
C SER A 227 -21.11 22.99 -30.53
N SER A 228 -21.08 24.15 -31.18
CA SER A 228 -19.89 24.80 -31.74
C SER A 228 -19.35 25.86 -30.77
N GLY A 229 -18.03 25.96 -30.67
CA GLY A 229 -17.33 26.96 -29.88
C GLY A 229 -16.30 26.36 -28.87
N PRO A 230 -15.30 27.15 -28.47
CA PRO A 230 -14.20 26.65 -27.61
C PRO A 230 -14.67 26.21 -26.23
N LEU A 231 -15.59 26.93 -25.59
CA LEU A 231 -16.16 26.56 -24.30
C LEU A 231 -16.93 25.23 -24.37
N ALA A 232 -17.70 25.02 -25.46
CA ALA A 232 -18.39 23.75 -25.65
C ALA A 232 -17.41 22.58 -25.92
N ALA A 233 -16.27 22.83 -26.53
CA ALA A 233 -15.23 21.84 -26.73
C ALA A 233 -14.58 21.45 -25.38
N VAL A 234 -14.28 22.42 -24.51
CA VAL A 234 -13.77 22.19 -23.15
C VAL A 234 -14.80 21.41 -22.33
N GLY A 235 -16.06 21.82 -22.31
CA GLY A 235 -17.14 21.13 -21.60
C GLY A 235 -17.28 19.66 -22.06
N ARG A 236 -17.24 19.38 -23.37
CA ARG A 236 -17.24 18.01 -23.89
C ARG A 236 -16.02 17.22 -23.46
N GLY A 237 -14.85 17.84 -23.40
CA GLY A 237 -13.62 17.21 -22.90
C GLY A 237 -13.74 16.79 -21.44
N VAL A 238 -14.26 17.67 -20.58
CA VAL A 238 -14.51 17.36 -19.16
C VAL A 238 -15.51 16.20 -19.02
N VAL A 239 -16.67 16.27 -19.70
CA VAL A 239 -17.66 15.19 -19.66
C VAL A 239 -17.07 13.88 -20.18
N ALA A 240 -16.30 13.91 -21.27
CA ALA A 240 -15.63 12.72 -21.78
C ALA A 240 -14.65 12.12 -20.76
N SER A 241 -13.87 12.96 -20.08
CA SER A 241 -12.94 12.51 -19.03
C SER A 241 -13.65 11.88 -17.84
N VAL A 242 -14.75 12.49 -17.37
CA VAL A 242 -15.60 11.94 -16.30
C VAL A 242 -16.16 10.57 -16.70
N VAL A 243 -16.69 10.45 -17.92
CA VAL A 243 -17.22 9.19 -18.45
C VAL A 243 -16.14 8.11 -18.56
N VAL A 244 -14.97 8.46 -19.07
CA VAL A 244 -13.82 7.53 -19.16
C VAL A 244 -13.38 7.08 -17.77
N THR A 245 -13.27 8.01 -16.82
CA THR A 245 -12.93 7.71 -15.41
C THR A 245 -13.96 6.76 -14.80
N GLY A 246 -15.24 7.04 -14.97
CA GLY A 246 -16.32 6.19 -14.45
C GLY A 246 -16.34 4.80 -15.10
N ALA A 247 -16.20 4.72 -16.41
CA ALA A 247 -16.19 3.45 -17.13
C ALA A 247 -14.99 2.56 -16.72
N ALA A 248 -13.79 3.14 -16.64
CA ALA A 248 -12.61 2.43 -16.15
C ALA A 248 -12.75 2.04 -14.67
N GLY A 249 -13.27 2.98 -13.83
CA GLY A 249 -13.54 2.75 -12.41
C GLY A 249 -14.50 1.59 -12.18
N LEU A 250 -15.62 1.52 -12.90
CA LEU A 250 -16.57 0.39 -12.83
C LEU A 250 -15.91 -0.95 -13.19
N GLY A 251 -15.07 -0.97 -14.22
CA GLY A 251 -14.35 -2.18 -14.61
C GLY A 251 -13.31 -2.64 -13.60
N THR A 252 -12.74 -1.73 -12.81
CA THR A 252 -11.73 -2.03 -11.78
C THR A 252 -12.32 -2.15 -10.37
N LEU A 253 -13.57 -1.74 -10.17
CA LEU A 253 -14.22 -1.67 -8.87
C LEU A 253 -14.15 -2.97 -8.05
N PRO A 254 -14.42 -4.17 -8.62
CA PRO A 254 -14.32 -5.42 -7.86
C PRO A 254 -12.92 -5.66 -7.32
N VAL A 255 -11.90 -5.37 -8.12
CA VAL A 255 -10.49 -5.56 -7.75
C VAL A 255 -10.06 -4.49 -6.75
N GLN A 256 -10.45 -3.23 -6.95
CA GLN A 256 -10.10 -2.14 -6.04
C GLN A 256 -10.71 -2.35 -4.65
N SER A 257 -11.99 -2.72 -4.58
CA SER A 257 -12.67 -2.93 -3.30
C SER A 257 -12.12 -4.12 -2.51
N THR A 258 -11.72 -5.20 -3.20
CA THR A 258 -11.19 -6.41 -2.54
C THR A 258 -9.70 -6.29 -2.21
N ALA A 259 -8.91 -5.70 -3.10
CA ALA A 259 -7.47 -5.66 -2.97
C ALA A 259 -6.95 -4.48 -2.14
N PHE A 260 -7.54 -3.30 -2.29
CA PHE A 260 -7.10 -2.09 -1.60
C PHE A 260 -7.99 -1.72 -0.42
N GLY A 261 -9.23 -2.21 -0.40
CA GLY A 261 -10.18 -1.91 0.67
C GLY A 261 -10.66 -0.46 0.74
N TRP A 262 -10.36 0.36 -0.28
CA TRP A 262 -10.77 1.76 -0.37
C TRP A 262 -10.94 2.22 -1.82
N LEU A 263 -11.71 3.29 -1.99
CA LEU A 263 -11.96 3.96 -3.26
C LEU A 263 -11.63 5.45 -3.11
N ALA A 264 -11.10 6.06 -4.17
CA ALA A 264 -10.79 7.49 -4.21
C ALA A 264 -11.70 8.20 -5.23
N PRO A 265 -12.91 8.66 -4.84
CA PRO A 265 -13.84 9.32 -5.74
C PRO A 265 -13.33 10.67 -6.26
N ALA A 266 -12.32 11.27 -5.60
CA ALA A 266 -11.66 12.48 -6.04
C ALA A 266 -11.07 12.38 -7.47
N GLY A 267 -10.88 11.16 -7.99
CA GLY A 267 -10.49 10.91 -9.38
C GLY A 267 -11.43 11.53 -10.42
N PHE A 268 -12.73 11.67 -10.11
CA PHE A 268 -13.67 12.37 -10.99
C PHE A 268 -13.39 13.87 -11.09
N LEU A 269 -12.75 14.45 -10.09
CA LEU A 269 -12.36 15.87 -10.06
C LEU A 269 -10.98 16.08 -10.67
N VAL A 270 -10.00 15.23 -10.34
CA VAL A 270 -8.62 15.44 -10.78
C VAL A 270 -8.36 14.97 -12.21
N ASN A 271 -8.94 13.85 -12.65
CA ASN A 271 -8.63 13.27 -13.97
C ASN A 271 -8.98 14.18 -15.17
N PRO A 272 -10.05 14.99 -15.14
CA PRO A 272 -10.30 15.97 -16.22
C PRO A 272 -9.16 16.97 -16.45
N VAL A 273 -8.32 17.21 -15.45
CA VAL A 273 -7.15 18.09 -15.53
C VAL A 273 -5.86 17.29 -15.65
N ALA A 274 -5.69 16.29 -14.79
CA ALA A 274 -4.45 15.50 -14.69
C ALA A 274 -4.17 14.67 -15.96
N VAL A 275 -5.19 14.03 -16.53
CA VAL A 275 -5.01 13.20 -17.74
C VAL A 275 -4.59 14.04 -18.96
N PRO A 276 -5.22 15.18 -19.29
CA PRO A 276 -4.74 16.05 -20.36
C PRO A 276 -3.33 16.60 -20.13
N LEU A 277 -2.97 16.99 -18.89
CA LEU A 277 -1.64 17.47 -18.56
C LEU A 277 -0.58 16.37 -18.73
N ALA A 278 -0.87 15.15 -18.27
CA ALA A 278 -0.01 14.00 -18.52
C ALA A 278 0.09 13.69 -20.02
N ALA A 279 -1.03 13.73 -20.76
CA ALA A 279 -1.07 13.46 -22.19
C ALA A 279 -0.29 14.50 -23.01
N ALA A 280 -0.13 15.73 -22.53
CA ALA A 280 0.71 16.75 -23.14
C ALA A 280 2.18 16.64 -22.65
N GLY A 281 2.40 16.53 -21.34
CA GLY A 281 3.72 16.57 -20.74
C GLY A 281 4.59 15.37 -21.09
N LEU A 282 4.03 14.16 -21.10
CA LEU A 282 4.78 12.93 -21.38
C LEU A 282 5.36 12.86 -22.81
N PRO A 283 4.59 13.18 -23.88
CA PRO A 283 5.14 13.29 -25.21
C PRO A 283 6.27 14.30 -25.34
N LEU A 284 6.07 15.48 -24.75
CA LEU A 284 7.09 16.52 -24.76
C LEU A 284 8.36 16.10 -24.02
N ALA A 285 8.22 15.39 -22.92
CA ALA A 285 9.36 14.84 -22.19
C ALA A 285 10.13 13.80 -23.04
N TRP A 286 9.42 12.87 -23.71
CA TRP A 286 10.07 11.93 -24.63
C TRP A 286 10.76 12.62 -25.79
N LEU A 287 10.11 13.61 -26.43
CA LEU A 287 10.70 14.38 -27.53
C LEU A 287 11.91 15.17 -27.08
N ALA A 288 11.90 15.76 -25.87
CA ALA A 288 13.06 16.44 -25.31
C ALA A 288 14.25 15.49 -25.11
N LEU A 289 14.00 14.29 -24.56
CA LEU A 289 15.05 13.27 -24.37
C LEU A 289 15.59 12.72 -25.70
N LEU A 290 14.73 12.54 -26.70
CA LEU A 290 15.14 12.11 -28.04
C LEU A 290 15.96 13.20 -28.73
N ALA A 291 15.51 14.45 -28.70
CA ALA A 291 16.26 15.58 -29.28
C ALA A 291 17.63 15.73 -28.61
N ASP A 292 17.68 15.56 -27.29
CA ASP A 292 18.94 15.56 -26.54
C ASP A 292 19.85 14.39 -26.93
N ALA A 293 19.29 13.21 -27.15
CA ALA A 293 20.05 12.01 -27.54
C ALA A 293 20.74 12.15 -28.90
N VAL A 294 20.13 12.92 -29.83
CA VAL A 294 20.68 13.19 -31.17
C VAL A 294 21.44 14.52 -31.27
N GLY A 295 21.73 15.16 -30.13
CA GLY A 295 22.53 16.40 -30.07
C GLY A 295 21.78 17.68 -30.42
N LEU A 296 20.45 17.66 -30.54
CA LEU A 296 19.60 18.81 -30.84
C LEU A 296 19.25 19.61 -29.57
N GLY A 297 20.26 20.05 -28.81
CA GLY A 297 20.11 20.74 -27.52
C GLY A 297 19.23 22.00 -27.58
N GLY A 298 19.29 22.75 -28.68
CA GLY A 298 18.47 23.95 -28.91
C GLY A 298 16.97 23.67 -28.98
N VAL A 299 16.57 22.44 -29.37
CA VAL A 299 15.17 21.99 -29.40
C VAL A 299 14.80 21.28 -28.09
N ALA A 300 15.72 20.50 -27.54
CA ALA A 300 15.51 19.75 -26.31
C ALA A 300 15.16 20.64 -25.11
N GLY A 301 15.82 21.81 -24.98
CA GLY A 301 15.57 22.74 -23.88
C GLY A 301 14.13 23.26 -23.83
N PRO A 302 13.62 23.92 -24.87
CA PRO A 302 12.21 24.37 -24.92
C PRO A 302 11.18 23.27 -24.73
N LEU A 303 11.40 22.08 -25.29
CA LEU A 303 10.52 20.92 -25.09
C LEU A 303 10.51 20.47 -23.63
N ALA A 304 11.68 20.38 -22.99
CA ALA A 304 11.78 20.02 -21.59
C ALA A 304 11.13 21.06 -20.67
N ALA A 305 11.30 22.36 -20.97
CA ALA A 305 10.68 23.44 -20.20
C ALA A 305 9.14 23.36 -20.29
N THR A 306 8.59 23.15 -21.51
CA THR A 306 7.13 23.01 -21.69
C THR A 306 6.61 21.77 -21.00
N ALA A 307 7.33 20.64 -21.07
CA ALA A 307 6.99 19.42 -20.35
C ALA A 307 7.01 19.65 -18.84
N SER A 308 8.00 20.36 -18.31
CA SER A 308 8.12 20.70 -16.89
C SER A 308 6.94 21.52 -16.39
N ILE A 309 6.48 22.50 -17.16
CA ILE A 309 5.27 23.27 -16.83
C ILE A 309 4.04 22.34 -16.74
N ALA A 310 3.82 21.49 -17.75
CA ALA A 310 2.68 20.59 -17.77
C ALA A 310 2.70 19.60 -16.60
N LEU A 311 3.86 18.99 -16.31
CA LEU A 311 4.02 18.02 -15.25
C LEU A 311 4.01 18.66 -13.86
N GLY A 312 4.53 19.87 -13.71
CA GLY A 312 4.42 20.65 -12.47
C GLY A 312 2.96 21.05 -12.16
N LEU A 313 2.19 21.44 -13.19
CA LEU A 313 0.75 21.68 -13.04
C LEU A 313 -0.03 20.39 -12.71
N LEU A 314 0.38 19.25 -13.27
CA LEU A 314 -0.16 17.94 -12.90
C LEU A 314 0.06 17.65 -11.41
N GLU A 315 1.27 17.83 -10.92
CA GLU A 315 1.62 17.65 -9.52
C GLU A 315 0.80 18.58 -8.62
N ALA A 316 0.74 19.87 -8.94
CA ALA A 316 -0.03 20.86 -8.20
C ALA A 316 -1.54 20.52 -8.17
N ALA A 317 -2.12 20.06 -9.28
CA ALA A 317 -3.52 19.64 -9.35
C ALA A 317 -3.78 18.41 -8.45
N VAL A 318 -2.89 17.41 -8.49
CA VAL A 318 -2.98 16.21 -7.67
C VAL A 318 -2.89 16.53 -6.18
N VAL A 319 -1.88 17.31 -5.77
CA VAL A 319 -1.68 17.72 -4.38
C VAL A 319 -2.84 18.61 -3.91
N GLY A 320 -3.28 19.57 -4.73
CA GLY A 320 -4.37 20.47 -4.41
C GLY A 320 -5.73 19.75 -4.22
N VAL A 321 -6.02 18.72 -5.02
CA VAL A 321 -7.23 17.89 -4.85
C VAL A 321 -7.09 16.98 -3.65
N ALA A 322 -5.94 16.33 -3.48
CA ALA A 322 -5.69 15.43 -2.35
C ALA A 322 -5.84 16.13 -1.00
N SER A 323 -5.35 17.36 -0.86
CA SER A 323 -5.42 18.14 0.39
C SER A 323 -6.82 18.58 0.78
N ARG A 324 -7.76 18.71 -0.20
CA ARG A 324 -9.12 19.23 0.03
C ARG A 324 -10.22 18.17 -0.04
N PHE A 325 -10.00 17.12 -0.83
CA PHE A 325 -11.03 16.14 -1.20
C PHE A 325 -10.59 14.69 -0.98
N SER A 326 -9.72 14.42 0.00
CA SER A 326 -9.31 13.06 0.34
C SER A 326 -10.43 12.33 1.07
N VAL A 327 -11.46 11.93 0.33
CA VAL A 327 -12.52 11.06 0.84
C VAL A 327 -12.14 9.62 0.51
N TRP A 328 -11.91 8.83 1.54
CA TRP A 328 -11.66 7.41 1.45
C TRP A 328 -12.97 6.66 1.72
N VAL A 329 -13.43 5.87 0.76
CA VAL A 329 -14.61 5.04 0.93
C VAL A 329 -14.17 3.64 1.33
N PRO A 330 -14.58 3.15 2.52
CA PRO A 330 -14.21 1.81 2.98
C PRO A 330 -14.69 0.72 2.02
N GLY A 331 -13.82 -0.23 1.70
CA GLY A 331 -14.15 -1.38 0.85
C GLY A 331 -14.86 -2.53 1.56
N SER A 332 -15.36 -2.31 2.80
CA SER A 332 -16.06 -3.32 3.60
C SER A 332 -17.36 -3.84 2.97
N MET A 333 -17.77 -3.28 1.84
CA MET A 333 -18.91 -3.70 1.03
C MET A 333 -18.50 -4.54 -0.20
N ALA A 334 -17.42 -5.30 -0.15
CA ALA A 334 -16.93 -6.07 -1.32
C ALA A 334 -18.01 -6.96 -1.95
N TRP A 335 -18.90 -7.57 -1.17
CA TRP A 335 -20.05 -8.32 -1.67
C TRP A 335 -21.14 -7.41 -2.24
N ALA A 336 -21.44 -6.28 -1.60
CA ALA A 336 -22.43 -5.32 -2.06
C ALA A 336 -21.95 -4.60 -3.33
N THR A 337 -20.66 -4.27 -3.43
CA THR A 337 -20.07 -3.67 -4.63
C THR A 337 -20.01 -4.65 -5.80
N THR A 338 -19.83 -5.95 -5.55
CA THR A 338 -19.85 -6.99 -6.60
C THR A 338 -21.28 -7.24 -7.10
N LEU A 339 -22.25 -7.33 -6.18
CA LEU A 339 -23.70 -7.41 -6.51
C LEU A 339 -24.15 -6.15 -7.26
N LEU A 340 -23.66 -5.01 -6.83
CA LEU A 340 -23.96 -3.72 -7.41
C LEU A 340 -23.36 -3.56 -8.81
N ALA A 341 -22.12 -3.96 -9.02
CA ALA A 341 -21.52 -4.02 -10.36
C ALA A 341 -22.33 -4.95 -11.28
N GLY A 342 -22.83 -6.07 -10.75
CA GLY A 342 -23.73 -6.98 -11.47
C GLY A 342 -25.09 -6.36 -11.78
N LEU A 343 -25.72 -5.66 -10.84
CA LEU A 343 -26.98 -4.95 -11.04
C LEU A 343 -26.83 -3.76 -12.02
N ILE A 344 -25.72 -3.04 -11.95
CA ILE A 344 -25.39 -1.96 -12.90
C ILE A 344 -25.16 -2.55 -14.29
N ALA A 345 -24.43 -3.66 -14.40
CA ALA A 345 -24.23 -4.34 -15.68
C ALA A 345 -25.57 -4.81 -16.28
N ALA A 346 -26.47 -5.35 -15.47
CA ALA A 346 -27.83 -5.74 -15.87
C ALA A 346 -28.68 -4.52 -16.25
N ALA A 347 -28.63 -3.44 -15.47
CA ALA A 347 -29.35 -2.19 -15.76
C ALA A 347 -28.82 -1.54 -17.05
N VAL A 348 -27.50 -1.55 -17.31
CA VAL A 348 -26.92 -1.02 -18.57
C VAL A 348 -27.31 -1.88 -19.77
N LEU A 349 -27.41 -3.19 -19.63
CA LEU A 349 -27.92 -4.07 -20.67
C LEU A 349 -29.39 -3.78 -20.99
N LEU A 350 -30.21 -3.49 -19.97
CA LEU A 350 -31.62 -3.12 -20.11
C LEU A 350 -31.80 -1.67 -20.62
N LEU A 351 -30.90 -0.76 -20.23
CA LEU A 351 -30.96 0.68 -20.50
C LEU A 351 -30.18 1.12 -21.75
N ARG A 352 -29.70 0.20 -22.58
CA ARG A 352 -29.06 0.56 -23.88
C ARG A 352 -29.88 1.51 -24.75
N ARG A 353 -31.18 1.68 -24.44
CA ARG A 353 -32.08 2.65 -25.10
C ARG A 353 -32.07 4.05 -24.44
N CYS A 354 -31.55 4.22 -23.22
CA CYS A 354 -31.48 5.51 -22.49
C CYS A 354 -30.18 5.67 -21.71
N PRO A 355 -29.07 6.10 -22.32
CA PRO A 355 -27.75 6.18 -21.67
C PRO A 355 -27.70 7.15 -20.48
N LEU A 356 -28.46 8.25 -20.51
CA LEU A 356 -28.53 9.22 -19.39
C LEU A 356 -29.16 8.62 -18.12
N ALA A 357 -30.24 7.85 -18.26
CA ALA A 357 -30.88 7.16 -17.13
C ALA A 357 -29.95 6.08 -16.53
N GLY A 358 -29.16 5.40 -17.37
CA GLY A 358 -28.15 4.46 -16.91
C GLY A 358 -27.05 5.10 -16.07
N TRP A 359 -26.56 6.27 -16.47
CA TRP A 359 -25.56 7.04 -15.70
C TRP A 359 -26.15 7.60 -14.40
N SER A 360 -27.40 8.08 -14.41
CA SER A 360 -28.07 8.54 -13.19
C SER A 360 -28.25 7.41 -12.18
N ALA A 361 -28.59 6.22 -12.63
CA ALA A 361 -28.66 5.02 -11.79
C ALA A 361 -27.28 4.64 -11.22
N CYS A 362 -26.20 4.72 -12.03
CA CYS A 362 -24.84 4.47 -11.56
C CYS A 362 -24.41 5.47 -10.47
N VAL A 363 -24.71 6.76 -10.64
CA VAL A 363 -24.42 7.81 -9.65
C VAL A 363 -25.23 7.60 -8.37
N LEU A 364 -26.51 7.27 -8.47
CA LEU A 364 -27.37 7.00 -7.32
C LEU A 364 -26.87 5.77 -6.54
N VAL A 365 -26.47 4.75 -7.26
CA VAL A 365 -25.97 3.52 -6.66
C VAL A 365 -24.60 3.73 -6.02
N LEU A 366 -23.72 4.53 -6.63
CA LEU A 366 -22.47 4.97 -6.01
C LEU A 366 -22.77 5.78 -4.74
N ALA A 367 -23.72 6.72 -4.79
CA ALA A 367 -24.15 7.51 -3.64
C ALA A 367 -24.70 6.64 -2.50
N LEU A 368 -25.53 5.62 -2.80
CA LEU A 368 -26.04 4.67 -1.82
C LEU A 368 -24.95 3.76 -1.25
N SER A 369 -23.90 3.44 -2.04
CA SER A 369 -22.73 2.72 -1.53
C SER A 369 -21.89 3.55 -0.56
N LEU A 370 -21.94 4.88 -0.68
CA LEU A 370 -21.26 5.81 0.23
C LEU A 370 -21.95 5.92 1.61
N THR A 371 -23.22 5.52 1.71
CA THR A 371 -23.96 5.51 2.99
C THR A 371 -23.78 4.24 3.81
N GLY A 372 -22.83 3.38 3.40
CA GLY A 372 -22.57 2.09 4.03
C GLY A 372 -22.33 2.18 5.53
N HIS A 373 -23.08 1.38 6.27
CA HIS A 373 -23.03 1.30 7.72
C HIS A 373 -21.61 1.00 8.21
N ARG A 374 -21.12 1.84 9.14
CA ARG A 374 -19.96 1.51 9.97
C ARG A 374 -20.32 0.23 10.75
N GLN A 375 -19.71 -0.89 10.41
CA GLN A 375 -19.76 -2.07 11.27
C GLN A 375 -18.83 -1.79 12.46
N VAL A 376 -19.38 -1.18 13.48
CA VAL A 376 -18.73 -1.13 14.79
C VAL A 376 -18.83 -2.55 15.36
N PRO A 377 -17.71 -3.22 15.67
CA PRO A 377 -17.77 -4.50 16.36
C PRO A 377 -18.52 -4.30 17.68
N SER A 378 -19.57 -5.07 17.92
CA SER A 378 -20.29 -5.10 19.21
C SER A 378 -19.54 -5.93 20.26
N SER A 379 -18.41 -6.51 19.91
CA SER A 379 -17.56 -7.35 20.76
C SER A 379 -16.20 -6.69 20.98
N TRP A 380 -15.61 -6.95 22.14
CA TRP A 380 -14.23 -6.55 22.39
C TRP A 380 -13.28 -7.40 21.55
N GLU A 381 -12.48 -6.72 20.68
CA GLU A 381 -11.50 -7.36 19.80
C GLU A 381 -10.10 -6.79 20.04
N VAL A 382 -9.09 -7.65 20.05
CA VAL A 382 -7.66 -7.29 20.03
C VAL A 382 -7.03 -7.92 18.79
N LYS A 383 -6.30 -7.11 18.00
CA LYS A 383 -5.70 -7.56 16.74
C LYS A 383 -4.23 -7.21 16.68
N TRP A 384 -3.41 -8.20 16.49
CA TRP A 384 -1.99 -8.07 16.17
C TRP A 384 -1.84 -8.04 14.66
N LEU A 385 -1.52 -6.87 14.10
CA LEU A 385 -1.32 -6.72 12.66
C LEU A 385 0.03 -7.32 12.25
N ASP A 386 0.08 -8.01 11.11
CA ASP A 386 1.36 -8.45 10.55
C ASP A 386 2.09 -7.24 9.93
N VAL A 387 2.95 -6.62 10.71
CA VAL A 387 3.82 -5.50 10.32
C VAL A 387 5.25 -5.93 10.01
N GLY A 388 5.51 -7.23 9.99
CA GLY A 388 6.85 -7.80 9.97
C GLY A 388 7.46 -7.85 11.37
N GLN A 389 8.74 -7.48 11.52
CA GLN A 389 9.36 -7.37 12.84
C GLN A 389 8.86 -6.10 13.51
N GLY A 390 8.22 -6.22 14.66
CA GLY A 390 7.67 -5.11 15.44
C GLY A 390 6.21 -5.29 15.81
N ASP A 391 5.64 -4.34 16.54
CA ASP A 391 4.30 -4.39 17.09
C ASP A 391 3.37 -3.33 16.46
N ALA A 392 2.15 -3.75 16.17
CA ALA A 392 1.01 -2.88 15.90
C ALA A 392 -0.28 -3.58 16.34
N ILE A 393 -0.83 -3.17 17.46
CA ILE A 393 -1.97 -3.84 18.08
C ILE A 393 -3.17 -2.91 18.07
N VAL A 394 -4.20 -3.27 17.30
CA VAL A 394 -5.47 -2.51 17.23
C VAL A 394 -6.47 -3.13 18.19
N ILE A 395 -7.07 -2.31 19.03
CA ILE A 395 -8.06 -2.72 20.03
C ILE A 395 -9.38 -2.05 19.71
N HIS A 396 -10.39 -2.86 19.44
CA HIS A 396 -11.78 -2.39 19.25
C HIS A 396 -12.58 -2.66 20.50
N PHE A 397 -13.15 -1.60 21.04
CA PHE A 397 -13.94 -1.66 22.26
C PHE A 397 -15.44 -1.82 21.96
N PRO A 398 -16.22 -2.40 22.91
CA PRO A 398 -17.67 -2.60 22.73
C PRO A 398 -18.47 -1.31 22.51
N ASP A 399 -17.97 -0.17 22.99
CA ASP A 399 -18.55 1.17 22.80
C ASP A 399 -18.21 1.80 21.44
N GLY A 400 -17.47 1.08 20.59
CA GLY A 400 -17.06 1.53 19.28
C GLY A 400 -15.77 2.35 19.26
N ALA A 401 -15.15 2.58 20.38
CA ALA A 401 -13.82 3.19 20.45
C ALA A 401 -12.74 2.28 19.86
N THR A 402 -11.68 2.89 19.35
CA THR A 402 -10.53 2.16 18.83
C THR A 402 -9.24 2.75 19.39
N TRP A 403 -8.40 1.88 19.95
CA TRP A 403 -7.05 2.23 20.36
C TRP A 403 -6.05 1.53 19.45
N LEU A 404 -4.87 2.13 19.35
CA LEU A 404 -3.71 1.54 18.71
C LEU A 404 -2.56 1.53 19.72
N VAL A 405 -1.99 0.36 19.96
CA VAL A 405 -0.75 0.19 20.74
C VAL A 405 0.35 -0.16 19.75
N ASP A 406 1.36 0.70 19.69
CA ASP A 406 2.43 0.70 18.70
C ASP A 406 1.96 0.74 17.23
N ALA A 407 2.87 1.02 16.32
CA ALA A 407 2.52 1.25 14.91
C ALA A 407 3.48 0.57 13.93
N GLY A 408 4.31 -0.34 14.43
CA GLY A 408 5.27 -1.12 13.66
C GLY A 408 6.49 -0.34 13.19
N PRO A 409 7.37 -1.01 12.42
CA PRO A 409 8.66 -0.50 12.02
C PRO A 409 8.61 0.60 10.96
N ALA A 410 9.72 1.39 10.92
CA ALA A 410 10.07 2.17 9.73
C ALA A 410 11.11 1.42 8.88
N TYR A 411 11.04 1.67 7.58
CA TYR A 411 11.93 1.10 6.58
C TYR A 411 12.63 2.24 5.80
N PRO A 412 13.68 1.97 5.03
CA PRO A 412 14.35 3.01 4.22
C PRO A 412 13.42 3.76 3.25
N HIS A 413 12.31 3.16 2.83
CA HIS A 413 11.39 3.72 1.84
C HIS A 413 9.93 3.72 2.30
N GLY A 414 9.67 3.86 3.60
CA GLY A 414 8.33 3.89 4.15
C GLY A 414 8.25 3.38 5.58
N ASP A 415 7.05 3.14 6.06
CA ASP A 415 6.79 2.61 7.41
C ASP A 415 5.54 1.73 7.44
N ALA A 416 5.39 0.97 8.53
CA ALA A 416 4.26 0.08 8.73
C ALA A 416 2.96 0.84 9.04
N GLY A 417 3.05 2.03 9.64
CA GLY A 417 1.89 2.91 9.84
C GLY A 417 1.20 3.22 8.54
N ARG A 418 1.98 3.63 7.52
CA ARG A 418 1.48 3.96 6.18
C ARG A 418 1.08 2.73 5.37
N SER A 419 1.85 1.64 5.42
CA SER A 419 1.67 0.47 4.55
C SER A 419 0.71 -0.59 5.10
N VAL A 420 0.49 -0.65 6.41
CA VAL A 420 -0.34 -1.67 7.08
C VAL A 420 -1.42 -1.05 7.95
N VAL A 421 -1.05 -0.19 8.92
CA VAL A 421 -1.99 0.31 9.93
C VAL A 421 -3.05 1.22 9.32
N LEU A 422 -2.65 2.26 8.58
CA LEU A 422 -3.60 3.18 7.93
C LEU A 422 -4.53 2.49 6.92
N PRO A 423 -4.05 1.61 6.03
CA PRO A 423 -4.92 0.79 5.19
C PRO A 423 -5.92 -0.04 6.00
N TYR A 424 -5.48 -0.67 7.10
CA TYR A 424 -6.38 -1.42 7.98
C TYR A 424 -7.46 -0.52 8.58
N LEU A 425 -7.10 0.62 9.18
CA LEU A 425 -8.04 1.56 9.78
C LEU A 425 -9.05 2.09 8.75
N ARG A 426 -8.55 2.48 7.58
CA ARG A 426 -9.38 2.99 6.47
C ARG A 426 -10.39 1.95 5.96
N THR A 427 -9.97 0.69 5.81
CA THR A 427 -10.87 -0.39 5.36
C THR A 427 -12.00 -0.68 6.36
N ARG A 428 -11.79 -0.35 7.63
CA ARG A 428 -12.78 -0.47 8.70
C ARG A 428 -13.60 0.81 8.91
N GLY A 429 -13.31 1.89 8.15
CA GLY A 429 -13.95 3.19 8.31
C GLY A 429 -13.58 3.88 9.61
N ILE A 430 -12.40 3.57 10.16
CA ILE A 430 -11.88 4.17 11.39
C ILE A 430 -11.07 5.40 10.98
N ASP A 431 -11.62 6.56 11.25
CA ASP A 431 -11.03 7.88 10.98
C ASP A 431 -10.50 8.56 12.24
N ARG A 432 -10.71 7.90 13.41
CA ARG A 432 -10.37 8.43 14.73
C ARG A 432 -9.89 7.32 15.66
N LEU A 433 -8.78 7.58 16.35
CA LEU A 433 -8.28 6.79 17.45
C LEU A 433 -8.44 7.57 18.76
N GLN A 434 -9.05 6.97 19.78
CA GLN A 434 -9.12 7.56 21.11
C GLN A 434 -7.75 7.58 21.77
N TRP A 435 -6.94 6.54 21.55
CA TRP A 435 -5.58 6.47 21.97
C TRP A 435 -4.67 5.88 20.89
N LEU A 436 -3.50 6.50 20.76
CA LEU A 436 -2.29 5.89 20.21
C LEU A 436 -1.32 5.75 21.40
N ILE A 437 -0.93 4.55 21.75
CA ILE A 437 0.00 4.28 22.85
C ILE A 437 1.30 3.78 22.23
N SER A 438 2.40 4.48 22.50
CA SER A 438 3.75 4.03 22.16
C SER A 438 4.35 3.41 23.40
N THR A 439 4.59 2.09 23.36
CA THR A 439 5.08 1.34 24.54
C THR A 439 6.48 1.81 24.94
N HIS A 440 7.36 1.97 23.95
CA HIS A 440 8.72 2.48 24.11
C HIS A 440 9.21 3.08 22.77
N PRO A 441 10.35 3.81 22.73
CA PRO A 441 10.73 4.60 21.57
C PRO A 441 11.41 3.82 20.43
N ASP A 442 11.54 2.50 20.48
CA ASP A 442 12.28 1.74 19.47
C ASP A 442 11.59 1.72 18.10
N LEU A 443 12.42 1.58 17.06
CA LEU A 443 12.04 1.76 15.67
C LEU A 443 10.94 0.81 15.19
N ASP A 444 10.93 -0.41 15.71
CA ASP A 444 9.96 -1.46 15.38
C ASP A 444 8.61 -1.31 16.11
N HIS A 445 8.48 -0.31 16.98
CA HIS A 445 7.25 0.07 17.69
C HIS A 445 6.72 1.44 17.25
N VAL A 446 7.58 2.47 17.19
CA VAL A 446 7.15 3.83 16.86
C VAL A 446 7.37 4.20 15.39
N GLY A 447 7.98 3.33 14.60
CA GLY A 447 8.37 3.61 13.23
C GLY A 447 7.25 4.15 12.36
N GLY A 448 6.05 3.59 12.48
CA GLY A 448 4.85 3.98 11.76
C GLY A 448 3.97 5.03 12.45
N ALA A 449 4.25 5.39 13.71
CA ALA A 449 3.35 6.17 14.54
C ALA A 449 3.12 7.61 14.01
N ALA A 450 4.16 8.27 13.50
CA ALA A 450 4.04 9.58 12.89
C ALA A 450 3.07 9.58 11.69
N SER A 451 3.19 8.57 10.81
CA SER A 451 2.27 8.40 9.67
C SER A 451 0.82 8.16 10.13
N VAL A 452 0.61 7.47 11.24
CA VAL A 452 -0.73 7.27 11.81
C VAL A 452 -1.30 8.59 12.33
N VAL A 453 -0.53 9.40 13.07
CA VAL A 453 -0.93 10.73 13.55
C VAL A 453 -1.29 11.65 12.39
N ASP A 454 -0.57 11.55 11.27
CA ASP A 454 -0.85 12.33 10.06
C ASP A 454 -2.08 11.83 9.28
N GLY A 455 -2.35 10.53 9.34
CA GLY A 455 -3.36 9.88 8.51
C GLY A 455 -4.76 9.73 9.11
N VAL A 456 -4.91 9.78 10.45
CA VAL A 456 -6.17 9.70 11.17
C VAL A 456 -6.17 10.65 12.37
N ARG A 457 -7.35 11.01 12.87
CA ARG A 457 -7.46 11.84 14.07
C ARG A 457 -7.09 11.01 15.30
N VAL A 458 -6.02 11.38 15.99
CA VAL A 458 -5.62 10.82 17.28
C VAL A 458 -6.02 11.81 18.38
N GLU A 459 -6.82 11.36 19.38
CA GLU A 459 -7.23 12.23 20.48
C GLU A 459 -6.16 12.31 21.56
N ARG A 460 -5.58 11.17 21.92
CA ARG A 460 -4.55 11.09 22.96
C ARG A 460 -3.39 10.23 22.46
N TRP A 461 -2.20 10.75 22.64
CA TRP A 461 -0.98 9.98 22.48
C TRP A 461 -0.40 9.67 23.86
N GLY A 462 -0.31 8.38 24.19
CA GLY A 462 0.26 7.88 25.44
C GLY A 462 1.68 7.40 25.26
N SER A 463 2.60 7.82 26.12
CA SER A 463 3.98 7.32 26.15
C SER A 463 4.49 7.22 27.58
N ALA A 464 5.53 6.39 27.79
CA ALA A 464 6.21 6.27 29.09
C ALA A 464 7.07 7.48 29.44
N ALA A 465 7.16 8.50 28.56
CA ALA A 465 8.11 9.61 28.62
C ALA A 465 9.60 9.19 28.53
N ALA A 466 9.88 8.03 27.98
CA ALA A 466 11.23 7.64 27.62
C ALA A 466 11.76 8.61 26.55
N VAL A 467 13.00 9.05 26.68
CA VAL A 467 13.66 9.88 25.69
C VAL A 467 14.22 8.97 24.62
N GLY A 468 13.64 9.04 23.40
CA GLY A 468 14.19 8.34 22.24
C GLY A 468 14.96 9.33 21.37
N ASP A 469 16.11 8.93 20.88
CA ASP A 469 16.98 9.70 19.99
C ASP A 469 16.86 9.26 18.52
N ASN A 470 16.09 8.20 18.24
CA ASN A 470 15.94 7.71 16.90
C ASN A 470 15.07 8.65 16.04
N PRO A 471 15.34 8.74 14.71
CA PRO A 471 14.65 9.65 13.82
C PRO A 471 13.13 9.43 13.72
N ALA A 472 12.63 8.22 13.97
CA ALA A 472 11.21 7.92 13.93
C ALA A 472 10.48 8.49 15.14
N TYR A 473 11.06 8.39 16.32
CA TYR A 473 10.51 8.97 17.55
C TYR A 473 10.50 10.50 17.48
N ILE A 474 11.58 11.12 16.97
CA ILE A 474 11.65 12.57 16.74
C ILE A 474 10.55 13.03 15.78
N ARG A 475 10.31 12.28 14.69
CA ARG A 475 9.19 12.57 13.76
C ARG A 475 7.84 12.43 14.43
N LEU A 476 7.64 11.44 15.30
CA LEU A 476 6.41 11.27 16.06
C LEU A 476 6.16 12.47 16.99
N LEU A 477 7.17 12.91 17.72
CA LEU A 477 7.08 14.11 18.59
C LEU A 477 6.69 15.36 17.78
N ALA A 478 7.30 15.55 16.61
CA ALA A 478 6.98 16.66 15.72
C ALA A 478 5.53 16.55 15.18
N ALA A 479 5.09 15.35 14.78
CA ALA A 479 3.74 15.10 14.30
C ALA A 479 2.69 15.39 15.39
N VAL A 480 2.89 14.90 16.61
CA VAL A 480 2.01 15.16 17.77
C VAL A 480 2.01 16.65 18.11
N GLY A 481 3.20 17.29 18.17
CA GLY A 481 3.32 18.71 18.50
C GLY A 481 2.67 19.64 17.46
N SER A 482 2.59 19.22 16.21
CA SER A 482 1.90 19.97 15.15
C SER A 482 0.37 19.81 15.16
N ARG A 483 -0.20 18.94 16.00
CA ARG A 483 -1.62 18.62 16.07
C ARG A 483 -2.24 19.08 17.39
N PRO A 484 -2.80 20.29 17.50
CA PRO A 484 -3.39 20.81 18.74
C PRO A 484 -4.54 19.95 19.28
N THR A 485 -5.13 19.11 18.45
CA THR A 485 -6.22 18.20 18.81
C THR A 485 -5.74 16.89 19.44
N THR A 486 -4.44 16.63 19.45
CA THR A 486 -3.85 15.42 20.04
C THR A 486 -3.23 15.76 21.40
N ALA A 487 -3.81 15.26 22.47
CA ALA A 487 -3.26 15.45 23.80
C ALA A 487 -2.12 14.44 24.07
N ALA A 488 -0.93 14.93 24.34
CA ALA A 488 0.17 14.09 24.81
C ALA A 488 -0.02 13.76 26.29
N VAL A 489 -0.01 12.49 26.64
CA VAL A 489 -0.27 11.98 28.00
C VAL A 489 0.84 11.04 28.40
N GLN A 490 1.46 11.32 29.54
CA GLN A 490 2.40 10.40 30.15
C GLN A 490 1.62 9.26 30.82
N LEU A 491 1.94 8.01 30.44
CA LEU A 491 1.35 6.81 31.02
C LEU A 491 2.37 6.15 31.96
N ARG A 492 2.02 6.09 33.23
CA ARG A 492 2.83 5.47 34.30
C ARG A 492 1.95 4.69 35.27
N ALA A 493 2.48 3.66 35.84
CA ALA A 493 1.84 2.87 36.88
C ALA A 493 1.94 3.56 38.28
N PRO A 494 0.97 3.34 39.17
CA PRO A 494 -0.29 2.70 38.89
C PRO A 494 -1.29 3.68 38.25
N ARG A 495 -1.90 3.33 37.14
CA ARG A 495 -2.94 4.17 36.55
C ARG A 495 -4.04 3.29 35.95
N ARG A 496 -5.28 3.62 36.25
CA ARG A 496 -6.44 2.98 35.61
C ARG A 496 -7.08 3.92 34.61
N LEU A 497 -7.29 3.42 33.40
CA LEU A 497 -8.08 4.03 32.35
C LEU A 497 -9.36 3.21 32.16
N GLN A 498 -10.41 3.86 31.70
CA GLN A 498 -11.69 3.21 31.41
C GLN A 498 -12.09 3.52 29.96
N GLN A 499 -12.44 2.48 29.19
CA GLN A 499 -12.99 2.67 27.86
C GLN A 499 -14.27 1.85 27.69
N GLY A 500 -15.41 2.55 27.73
CA GLY A 500 -16.69 1.88 27.81
C GLY A 500 -16.71 0.92 29.03
N PRO A 501 -17.06 -0.36 28.85
CA PRO A 501 -17.09 -1.35 29.92
C PRO A 501 -15.72 -1.98 30.23
N VAL A 502 -14.67 -1.71 29.43
CA VAL A 502 -13.34 -2.32 29.58
C VAL A 502 -12.49 -1.49 30.53
N SER A 503 -11.92 -2.12 31.56
CA SER A 503 -10.91 -1.49 32.40
C SER A 503 -9.51 -1.77 31.83
N VAL A 504 -8.65 -0.75 31.87
CA VAL A 504 -7.27 -0.79 31.38
C VAL A 504 -6.36 -0.31 32.49
N ASP A 505 -5.60 -1.23 33.08
CA ASP A 505 -4.64 -0.91 34.11
C ASP A 505 -3.23 -0.79 33.49
N VAL A 506 -2.59 0.35 33.69
CA VAL A 506 -1.18 0.57 33.36
C VAL A 506 -0.38 0.02 34.53
N LEU A 507 0.39 -1.04 34.27
CA LEU A 507 1.14 -1.76 35.31
C LEU A 507 2.62 -1.38 35.34
N HIS A 508 3.14 -0.80 34.27
CA HIS A 508 4.54 -0.40 34.09
C HIS A 508 4.66 0.74 33.06
N PRO A 509 5.68 1.62 33.14
CA PRO A 509 6.69 1.75 34.21
C PRO A 509 6.15 2.44 35.48
N GLU A 510 6.74 2.14 36.62
CA GLU A 510 6.41 2.80 37.87
C GLU A 510 7.18 4.13 38.06
N GLY A 511 6.57 5.08 38.79
CA GLY A 511 7.19 6.30 39.28
C GLY A 511 7.85 7.21 38.25
N ASP A 512 8.84 7.98 38.66
CA ASP A 512 9.59 8.93 37.84
C ASP A 512 10.79 8.27 37.14
N TRP A 513 10.56 7.15 36.46
CA TRP A 513 11.62 6.49 35.71
C TRP A 513 12.20 7.46 34.66
N VAL A 514 13.48 7.80 34.81
CA VAL A 514 14.23 8.64 33.87
C VAL A 514 15.31 7.77 33.26
N PRO A 515 15.51 7.81 31.90
CA PRO A 515 16.65 7.14 31.29
C PRO A 515 17.94 7.57 31.97
N GLY A 516 18.68 6.62 32.55
CA GLY A 516 19.89 6.88 33.35
C GLY A 516 19.68 6.93 34.87
N ASP A 517 18.50 6.63 35.38
CA ASP A 517 18.23 6.49 36.81
C ASP A 517 19.06 5.36 37.42
N PRO A 518 19.67 5.59 38.66
CA PRO A 518 20.55 4.66 39.32
C PRO A 518 19.92 3.32 39.75
N TYR A 519 18.61 3.12 39.62
CA TYR A 519 18.05 1.77 39.70
C TYR A 519 18.46 0.86 38.54
N GLY A 520 19.14 1.39 37.54
CA GLY A 520 19.64 0.61 36.48
C GLY A 520 20.61 1.35 35.60
N SER A 521 21.86 1.27 35.90
CA SER A 521 22.97 1.57 35.00
C SER A 521 22.95 0.73 33.72
N ALA A 522 21.82 0.33 33.19
CA ALA A 522 21.59 -0.32 31.91
C ALA A 522 20.13 -0.81 31.72
N THR A 523 19.10 -0.06 32.13
CA THR A 523 17.76 -0.36 31.67
C THR A 523 17.68 0.05 30.21
N SER A 524 17.55 -0.93 29.31
CA SER A 524 17.27 -0.70 27.90
C SER A 524 15.93 0.05 27.79
N ALA A 525 15.73 0.79 26.71
CA ALA A 525 14.44 1.43 26.42
C ALA A 525 13.28 0.41 26.50
N ASN A 526 13.56 -0.84 26.20
CA ASN A 526 12.64 -1.97 26.27
C ASN A 526 12.09 -2.21 27.68
N ASP A 527 12.95 -2.19 28.70
CA ASP A 527 12.53 -2.37 30.11
C ASP A 527 11.62 -1.22 30.61
N ALA A 528 11.51 -0.12 29.87
CA ALA A 528 10.57 0.97 30.13
C ALA A 528 9.26 0.85 29.36
N SER A 529 9.01 -0.25 28.68
CA SER A 529 7.79 -0.47 27.91
C SER A 529 6.54 -0.33 28.77
N ILE A 530 5.51 0.31 28.23
CA ILE A 530 4.21 0.37 28.89
C ILE A 530 3.60 -1.03 28.90
N VAL A 531 3.27 -1.54 30.08
CA VAL A 531 2.53 -2.78 30.26
C VAL A 531 1.08 -2.48 30.58
N LEU A 532 0.17 -3.06 29.81
CA LEU A 532 -1.27 -2.87 29.96
C LEU A 532 -1.97 -4.19 30.27
N LEU A 533 -2.74 -4.20 31.36
CA LEU A 533 -3.68 -5.27 31.66
C LEU A 533 -5.09 -4.78 31.38
N MET A 534 -5.75 -5.42 30.46
CA MET A 534 -7.12 -5.05 30.07
C MET A 534 -8.09 -6.14 30.45
N SER A 535 -9.26 -5.76 30.97
CA SER A 535 -10.25 -6.70 31.53
C SER A 535 -11.68 -6.31 31.18
N TYR A 536 -12.47 -7.29 30.71
CA TYR A 536 -13.90 -7.14 30.47
C TYR A 536 -14.60 -8.49 30.38
N GLY A 537 -15.72 -8.66 31.06
CA GLY A 537 -16.65 -9.78 30.85
C GLY A 537 -16.06 -11.18 31.05
N GLY A 538 -15.05 -11.31 31.92
CA GLY A 538 -14.32 -12.56 32.14
C GLY A 538 -13.07 -12.72 31.29
N CYS A 539 -12.87 -11.93 30.25
CA CYS A 539 -11.67 -11.93 29.41
C CYS A 539 -10.62 -10.98 29.97
N ARG A 540 -9.36 -11.42 29.99
CA ARG A 540 -8.21 -10.58 30.32
C ARG A 540 -7.11 -10.74 29.30
N VAL A 541 -6.50 -9.64 28.89
CA VAL A 541 -5.33 -9.63 28.01
C VAL A 541 -4.22 -8.78 28.62
N LEU A 542 -3.01 -9.30 28.58
CA LEU A 542 -1.81 -8.64 29.04
C LEU A 542 -0.93 -8.28 27.85
N LEU A 543 -0.73 -6.97 27.61
CA LEU A 543 0.14 -6.43 26.59
C LEU A 543 1.42 -5.94 27.26
N THR A 544 2.56 -6.48 26.86
CA THR A 544 3.83 -6.33 27.59
C THR A 544 4.83 -5.39 26.91
N GLY A 545 4.59 -5.01 25.64
CA GLY A 545 5.67 -4.41 24.84
C GLY A 545 6.92 -5.29 24.88
N ASP A 546 8.07 -4.68 25.01
CA ASP A 546 9.37 -5.38 24.95
C ASP A 546 10.06 -5.52 26.32
N ILE A 547 9.27 -5.60 27.41
CA ILE A 547 9.87 -5.81 28.74
C ILE A 547 10.74 -7.08 28.76
N GLY A 548 11.88 -6.96 29.45
CA GLY A 548 12.78 -8.06 29.70
C GLY A 548 12.59 -8.68 31.10
N GLU A 549 13.44 -9.65 31.40
CA GLU A 549 13.41 -10.44 32.66
C GLU A 549 13.35 -9.58 33.91
N ARG A 550 14.08 -8.45 33.98
CA ARG A 550 14.09 -7.56 35.14
C ARG A 550 12.73 -6.93 35.41
N ALA A 551 12.09 -6.39 34.39
CA ALA A 551 10.77 -5.77 34.52
C ALA A 551 9.70 -6.83 34.83
N GLU A 552 9.79 -8.01 34.22
CA GLU A 552 8.93 -9.15 34.54
C GLU A 552 9.06 -9.55 36.04
N GLU A 553 10.29 -9.65 36.56
CA GLU A 553 10.53 -10.02 37.95
C GLU A 553 10.01 -8.96 38.94
N ALA A 554 10.19 -7.68 38.62
CA ALA A 554 9.64 -6.58 39.42
C ALA A 554 8.11 -6.65 39.48
N LEU A 555 7.47 -6.82 38.30
CA LEU A 555 6.01 -6.95 38.21
C LEU A 555 5.47 -8.19 38.93
N VAL A 556 6.15 -9.34 38.81
CA VAL A 556 5.77 -10.57 39.52
C VAL A 556 5.86 -10.36 41.04
N THR A 557 6.88 -9.67 41.49
CA THR A 557 7.08 -9.40 42.92
C THR A 557 6.05 -8.43 43.48
N ALA A 558 5.73 -7.38 42.70
CA ALA A 558 4.78 -6.34 43.12
C ALA A 558 3.31 -6.78 43.02
N LEU A 559 2.94 -7.50 41.98
CA LEU A 559 1.54 -7.74 41.62
C LEU A 559 1.08 -9.20 41.77
N GLY A 560 2.01 -10.18 41.76
CA GLY A 560 1.69 -11.59 41.97
C GLY A 560 0.55 -12.10 41.09
N ASP A 561 -0.49 -12.66 41.68
CA ASP A 561 -1.63 -13.24 40.95
C ASP A 561 -2.54 -12.19 40.25
N TRP A 562 -2.33 -10.90 40.51
CA TRP A 562 -3.02 -9.84 39.76
C TRP A 562 -2.67 -9.85 38.24
N LEU A 563 -1.48 -10.38 37.91
CA LEU A 563 -0.99 -10.51 36.53
C LEU A 563 -1.74 -11.56 35.71
N LYS A 564 -2.59 -12.40 36.32
CA LYS A 564 -3.28 -13.48 35.61
C LYS A 564 -4.06 -12.92 34.44
N ALA A 565 -3.81 -13.50 33.24
CA ALA A 565 -4.48 -13.15 31.99
C ALA A 565 -4.53 -14.36 31.05
N GLU A 566 -5.71 -14.66 30.51
CA GLU A 566 -5.92 -15.79 29.61
C GLU A 566 -5.25 -15.58 28.25
N LEU A 567 -5.01 -14.31 27.87
CA LEU A 567 -4.37 -13.93 26.61
C LEU A 567 -3.13 -13.08 26.89
N LEU A 568 -1.98 -13.53 26.41
CA LEU A 568 -0.69 -12.87 26.58
C LEU A 568 -0.14 -12.38 25.23
N HIS A 569 0.26 -11.11 25.16
CA HIS A 569 1.20 -10.65 24.16
C HIS A 569 2.62 -10.99 24.66
N VAL A 570 3.34 -11.79 23.87
CA VAL A 570 4.67 -12.28 24.24
C VAL A 570 5.68 -11.15 24.11
N GLY A 571 6.36 -10.85 25.22
CA GLY A 571 7.29 -9.73 25.29
C GLY A 571 8.48 -9.86 24.34
N HIS A 572 8.93 -8.71 23.81
CA HIS A 572 10.13 -8.57 23.00
C HIS A 572 10.20 -9.58 21.86
N HIS A 573 9.06 -9.76 21.17
CA HIS A 573 8.89 -10.65 20.01
C HIS A 573 9.31 -12.11 20.25
N GLY A 574 9.39 -12.54 21.50
CA GLY A 574 9.91 -13.85 21.91
C GLY A 574 11.42 -13.91 22.03
N SER A 575 12.05 -12.83 22.49
CA SER A 575 13.46 -12.81 22.91
C SER A 575 13.71 -13.81 24.03
N ARG A 576 14.87 -14.48 24.05
CA ARG A 576 15.26 -15.39 25.13
C ARG A 576 15.29 -14.74 26.51
N HIS A 577 15.45 -13.41 26.55
CA HIS A 577 15.54 -12.59 27.77
C HIS A 577 14.18 -12.02 28.21
N SER A 578 13.09 -12.50 27.66
CA SER A 578 11.73 -12.16 28.05
C SER A 578 10.87 -13.42 28.21
N THR A 579 9.65 -13.25 28.69
CA THR A 579 8.66 -14.32 28.87
C THR A 579 9.24 -15.48 29.67
N THR A 580 9.75 -15.11 30.86
CA THR A 580 10.41 -16.05 31.77
C THR A 580 9.43 -17.07 32.36
N LYS A 581 9.96 -18.21 32.84
CA LYS A 581 9.10 -19.23 33.49
C LYS A 581 8.34 -18.64 34.68
N ARG A 582 9.02 -17.84 35.52
CA ARG A 582 8.41 -17.20 36.71
C ARG A 582 7.27 -16.25 36.31
N TRP A 583 7.43 -15.53 35.20
CA TRP A 583 6.40 -14.70 34.62
C TRP A 583 5.19 -15.53 34.17
N LEU A 584 5.42 -16.59 33.39
CA LEU A 584 4.38 -17.49 32.91
C LEU A 584 3.62 -18.22 34.01
N ASP A 585 4.32 -18.62 35.10
CA ASP A 585 3.71 -19.25 36.26
C ASP A 585 2.71 -18.31 36.97
N ARG A 586 2.83 -16.98 36.81
CA ARG A 586 1.90 -15.98 37.37
C ARG A 586 0.83 -15.56 36.39
N VAL A 587 1.20 -15.32 35.15
CA VAL A 587 0.23 -14.91 34.09
C VAL A 587 -0.72 -16.05 33.73
N ARG A 588 -0.24 -17.28 33.61
CA ARG A 588 -1.00 -18.51 33.27
C ARG A 588 -1.85 -18.31 32.00
N PRO A 589 -1.25 -17.95 30.86
CA PRO A 589 -1.99 -17.70 29.64
C PRO A 589 -2.52 -19.01 29.04
N ALA A 590 -3.78 -19.01 28.58
CA ALA A 590 -4.33 -20.08 27.75
C ALA A 590 -3.90 -19.90 26.27
N ALA A 591 -3.65 -18.66 25.85
CA ALA A 591 -3.15 -18.32 24.53
C ALA A 591 -2.08 -17.23 24.59
N ALA A 592 -1.07 -17.34 23.75
CA ALA A 592 0.03 -16.39 23.62
C ALA A 592 0.20 -15.95 22.17
N VAL A 593 0.27 -14.65 21.92
CA VAL A 593 0.48 -14.08 20.58
C VAL A 593 1.90 -13.51 20.50
N VAL A 594 2.65 -13.98 19.51
CA VAL A 594 4.00 -13.51 19.19
C VAL A 594 3.93 -12.65 17.94
N SER A 595 4.16 -11.36 18.09
CA SER A 595 4.26 -10.42 16.96
C SER A 595 5.70 -10.43 16.45
N VAL A 596 5.94 -10.98 15.27
CA VAL A 596 7.30 -11.24 14.78
C VAL A 596 7.35 -11.32 13.27
N GLY A 597 8.47 -10.93 12.69
CA GLY A 597 8.72 -11.03 11.24
C GLY A 597 9.38 -12.34 10.84
N GLY A 598 8.93 -12.95 9.72
CA GLY A 598 9.46 -14.22 9.20
C GLY A 598 10.96 -14.20 8.85
N LEU A 599 11.50 -13.01 8.58
CA LEU A 599 12.91 -12.78 8.22
C LEU A 599 13.57 -11.82 9.22
N ASN A 600 13.33 -12.01 10.51
CA ASN A 600 14.00 -11.17 11.50
C ASN A 600 15.45 -11.61 11.72
N ARG A 601 16.33 -10.62 11.91
CA ARG A 601 17.78 -10.83 12.12
C ARG A 601 18.12 -11.37 13.51
N HIS A 602 17.17 -11.33 14.44
CA HIS A 602 17.35 -11.66 15.85
C HIS A 602 17.07 -13.14 16.14
N GLY A 603 16.52 -13.88 15.16
CA GLY A 603 16.13 -15.27 15.33
C GLY A 603 14.89 -15.46 16.24
N HIS A 604 14.09 -14.41 16.42
CA HIS A 604 12.87 -14.46 17.23
C HIS A 604 11.74 -15.23 16.51
N PRO A 605 10.82 -15.87 17.25
CA PRO A 605 10.94 -16.21 18.66
C PRO A 605 12.00 -17.28 18.89
N HIS A 606 12.79 -17.15 19.94
CA HIS A 606 13.75 -18.17 20.31
C HIS A 606 13.04 -19.44 20.77
N ILE A 607 13.69 -20.57 20.56
CA ILE A 607 13.10 -21.89 20.85
C ILE A 607 12.80 -22.04 22.34
N GLU A 608 13.65 -21.49 23.20
CA GLU A 608 13.50 -21.55 24.64
C GLU A 608 12.23 -20.85 25.14
N VAL A 609 11.77 -19.79 24.42
CA VAL A 609 10.49 -19.13 24.73
C VAL A 609 9.31 -19.99 24.33
N LEU A 610 9.40 -20.63 23.16
CA LEU A 610 8.35 -21.53 22.69
C LEU A 610 8.19 -22.74 23.61
N GLU A 611 9.32 -23.33 24.07
CA GLU A 611 9.33 -24.42 25.03
C GLU A 611 8.73 -24.02 26.40
N ARG A 612 9.03 -22.79 26.88
CA ARG A 612 8.43 -22.28 28.14
C ARG A 612 6.92 -22.05 27.99
N LEU A 613 6.43 -21.60 26.85
CA LEU A 613 5.00 -21.46 26.58
C LEU A 613 4.30 -22.80 26.47
N GLU A 614 4.94 -23.79 25.86
CA GLU A 614 4.43 -25.17 25.78
C GLU A 614 4.34 -25.82 27.19
N GLN A 615 5.33 -25.57 28.07
CA GLN A 615 5.32 -26.09 29.43
C GLN A 615 4.14 -25.60 30.30
N VAL A 616 3.52 -24.49 29.95
CA VAL A 616 2.32 -23.94 30.61
C VAL A 616 1.04 -24.17 29.80
N ASP A 617 1.08 -25.07 28.80
CA ASP A 617 -0.03 -25.43 27.92
C ASP A 617 -0.65 -24.21 27.17
N ALA A 618 0.12 -23.17 26.88
CA ALA A 618 -0.35 -22.01 26.15
C ALA A 618 -0.37 -22.25 24.63
N ASN A 619 -1.51 -22.01 24.00
CA ASN A 619 -1.61 -22.06 22.55
C ASN A 619 -0.88 -20.86 21.90
N VAL A 620 0.14 -21.12 21.08
CA VAL A 620 1.00 -20.07 20.50
C VAL A 620 0.53 -19.69 19.11
N TYR A 621 0.25 -18.38 18.91
CA TYR A 621 -0.11 -17.76 17.65
C TYR A 621 0.99 -16.79 17.22
N ARG A 622 1.55 -16.99 16.02
CA ARG A 622 2.68 -16.19 15.50
C ARG A 622 2.26 -15.43 14.24
N THR A 623 2.53 -14.11 14.21
CA THR A 623 2.18 -13.28 13.04
C THR A 623 2.97 -13.64 11.79
N ASP A 624 4.21 -14.11 11.90
CA ASP A 624 5.03 -14.54 10.76
C ASP A 624 4.52 -15.81 10.06
N ARG A 625 3.72 -16.62 10.75
CA ARG A 625 3.12 -17.85 10.22
C ARG A 625 1.64 -17.69 9.87
N LEU A 626 0.93 -16.92 10.67
CA LEU A 626 -0.53 -16.85 10.65
C LEU A 626 -1.06 -15.53 10.05
N GLY A 627 -0.17 -14.58 9.69
CA GLY A 627 -0.57 -13.24 9.33
C GLY A 627 -1.17 -12.48 10.52
N THR A 628 -2.13 -11.61 10.29
CA THR A 628 -2.82 -10.90 11.37
C THR A 628 -3.60 -11.87 12.26
N VAL A 629 -3.33 -11.82 13.57
CA VAL A 629 -4.04 -12.59 14.60
C VAL A 629 -5.14 -11.71 15.20
N THR A 630 -6.33 -12.25 15.36
CA THR A 630 -7.48 -11.57 15.97
C THR A 630 -7.98 -12.38 17.15
N ALA A 631 -8.08 -11.77 18.32
CA ALA A 631 -8.75 -12.34 19.48
C ALA A 631 -10.05 -11.58 19.74
N ARG A 632 -11.16 -12.30 19.94
CA ARG A 632 -12.47 -11.75 20.31
C ARG A 632 -12.91 -12.30 21.64
N CYS A 633 -13.36 -11.42 22.53
CA CYS A 633 -14.02 -11.82 23.78
C CYS A 633 -15.50 -12.12 23.47
N ILE A 634 -15.89 -13.39 23.60
CA ILE A 634 -17.26 -13.85 23.37
C ILE A 634 -17.69 -14.68 24.59
N SER A 635 -18.72 -14.21 25.28
CA SER A 635 -19.28 -14.91 26.46
C SER A 635 -18.25 -15.20 27.56
N GLY A 636 -17.24 -14.32 27.72
CA GLY A 636 -16.22 -14.44 28.76
C GLY A 636 -15.00 -15.28 28.35
N GLU A 637 -14.93 -15.72 27.10
CA GLU A 637 -13.82 -16.52 26.58
C GLU A 637 -13.17 -15.86 25.37
N TRP A 638 -11.85 -15.99 25.24
CA TRP A 638 -11.12 -15.55 24.05
C TRP A 638 -11.25 -16.57 22.92
N ARG A 639 -11.73 -16.12 21.76
CA ARG A 639 -11.67 -16.86 20.51
C ARG A 639 -10.67 -16.22 19.58
N LEU A 640 -9.65 -17.00 19.18
CA LEU A 640 -8.59 -16.55 18.31
C LEU A 640 -8.83 -17.03 16.87
N GLU A 641 -8.66 -16.12 15.92
CA GLU A 641 -8.74 -16.36 14.49
C GLU A 641 -7.49 -15.81 13.82
N SER A 642 -7.01 -16.48 12.80
CA SER A 642 -5.89 -16.01 11.98
C SER A 642 -6.30 -15.79 10.52
N THR A 643 -5.55 -14.98 9.80
CA THR A 643 -5.86 -14.66 8.41
C THR A 643 -4.91 -15.30 7.41
N THR A 644 -4.28 -16.41 7.75
CA THR A 644 -3.43 -17.15 6.82
C THR A 644 -4.23 -18.11 5.94
N PHE A 645 -3.96 -18.06 4.62
CA PHE A 645 -4.31 -19.16 3.73
C PHE A 645 -3.10 -20.08 3.57
N TYR A 646 -3.24 -21.33 3.98
CA TYR A 646 -2.39 -22.37 3.44
C TYR A 646 -2.93 -22.71 2.05
N LEU A 647 -2.16 -22.41 1.02
CA LEU A 647 -2.28 -23.14 -0.25
C LEU A 647 -1.58 -24.48 -0.02
N HIS A 648 -2.37 -25.52 0.16
CA HIS A 648 -1.91 -26.92 0.07
C HIS A 648 -1.50 -27.23 -1.37
#